data_cf89fb586095bf01934347088600f487
#
_entry.id   cf89fb586095bf01934347088600f487
#
_cell.length_a   1.000
_cell.length_b   1.000
_cell.length_c   1.000
_cell.angle_alpha   90.00
_cell.angle_beta   90.00
_cell.angle_gamma   90.00
#
_symmetry.space_group_name_H-M   'P 1'
#
loop_
_entity.id
_entity.type
_entity.pdbx_description
1 polymer ?
#
loop_
_entity_poly.entity_id
_entity_poly.type
_entity_poly.pdbx_seq_one_letter_code
_entity_poly.pdbx_strand_id
1 'polypeptide(L)'
;LKYELGIINEMGFDTYFLIVWDLCRYAREKGIWYNARGSAAGSIVAYTLDITLVDPIEHGLIFERFLNPGRVSMPDIDLDFRDDLRSHMLEYTARKYGDDKVAQIITFGTMGARAAVRDVGRVMDIPLSEVDRAAKLIPNIPGKPMSIPEALEQVADFKQLYNSTSYFKELIDTATKMEGVTRNAGTHAAGVIITDKPTIEYIPLHRPTGSAAAEDNPIKTVTQFEMSNVDALGLLKVDFLGLSTLTIMARACDLIHERQGERYHLGNIPTDDPATYELLGRGETAGVFQVEGSGMRRYLMQMKPKTLDNVIAMVALFRPGPMEFIPSYIKRMHGDEEITYRHEMLEPVLKETYGITVYQEQIMYTAMNLAGYSASDADYLRKGVAKKKADVLLEHRQKFITGAKENNIPEDIANQIFDDWEAFARYGFPKGHAADYGVLAVQTAYLKAHFPVEYMTALLSVYQDDTDKVALYVADCRRMGIDVKPPNINASGWDFTIEDGPERAAAIRFGLGAVKNVGHGPVDAILTARADGPFSDIDDFAHRADLRQVGKRALECLIRVGALDNFGSRPALLQALDQLTSISASHFRALEIGQMSLFGKQSGVIEKITLPEISAEVGRREQLNWERELIGLYVSDHPLTPVLDLLNQTVT
;
A
#
# COMPACT_ATOMS: atom_id res chain seq x y z
N LEU A 1 -3.95 17.06 -28.16
CA LEU A 1 -3.40 18.13 -27.33
C LEU A 1 -4.16 19.45 -27.51
N LYS A 2 -4.30 20.02 -28.76
CA LYS A 2 -5.02 21.29 -28.97
C LYS A 2 -6.49 21.21 -28.54
N TYR A 3 -7.15 20.09 -28.79
CA TYR A 3 -8.50 19.83 -28.39
C TYR A 3 -8.68 19.86 -26.86
N GLU A 4 -7.84 19.10 -26.15
CA GLU A 4 -7.88 19.06 -24.68
C GLU A 4 -7.55 20.41 -24.04
N LEU A 5 -6.52 21.11 -24.55
CA LEU A 5 -6.19 22.47 -24.09
C LEU A 5 -7.36 23.44 -24.29
N GLY A 6 -8.11 23.32 -25.41
CA GLY A 6 -9.30 24.13 -25.66
C GLY A 6 -10.39 23.88 -24.59
N ILE A 7 -10.66 22.62 -24.24
CA ILE A 7 -11.66 22.25 -23.23
C ILE A 7 -11.18 22.70 -21.82
N ILE A 8 -9.91 22.47 -21.46
CA ILE A 8 -9.36 22.88 -20.16
C ILE A 8 -9.53 24.39 -19.97
N ASN A 9 -9.19 25.19 -21.01
CA ASN A 9 -9.32 26.64 -20.98
C ASN A 9 -10.78 27.10 -20.92
N GLU A 10 -11.66 26.53 -21.77
CA GLU A 10 -13.09 26.81 -21.76
C GLU A 10 -13.74 26.56 -20.40
N MET A 11 -13.33 25.47 -19.73
CA MET A 11 -13.83 25.11 -18.39
C MET A 11 -13.11 25.87 -17.25
N GLY A 12 -12.06 26.66 -17.53
CA GLY A 12 -11.34 27.47 -16.56
C GLY A 12 -10.41 26.66 -15.62
N PHE A 13 -9.95 25.47 -16.04
CA PHE A 13 -9.10 24.60 -15.22
C PHE A 13 -7.59 24.73 -15.48
N ASP A 14 -7.14 25.73 -16.25
CA ASP A 14 -5.71 25.95 -16.51
C ASP A 14 -4.89 26.05 -15.23
N THR A 15 -5.37 26.82 -14.26
CA THR A 15 -4.70 26.99 -12.95
C THR A 15 -4.61 25.68 -12.17
N TYR A 16 -5.62 24.83 -12.25
CA TYR A 16 -5.61 23.52 -11.63
C TYR A 16 -4.47 22.65 -12.18
N PHE A 17 -4.37 22.53 -13.51
CA PHE A 17 -3.29 21.77 -14.14
C PHE A 17 -1.92 22.34 -13.81
N LEU A 18 -1.78 23.66 -13.73
CA LEU A 18 -0.51 24.31 -13.35
C LEU A 18 -0.12 24.04 -11.90
N ILE A 19 -1.08 24.00 -10.97
CA ILE A 19 -0.82 23.65 -9.56
C ILE A 19 -0.35 22.20 -9.47
N VAL A 20 -1.07 21.26 -10.11
CA VAL A 20 -0.69 19.85 -10.11
C VAL A 20 0.67 19.63 -10.77
N TRP A 21 0.93 20.28 -11.91
CA TRP A 21 2.23 20.26 -12.56
C TRP A 21 3.36 20.79 -11.65
N ASP A 22 3.13 21.89 -10.92
CA ASP A 22 4.14 22.46 -10.01
C ASP A 22 4.48 21.49 -8.88
N LEU A 23 3.48 20.79 -8.34
CA LEU A 23 3.69 19.73 -7.33
C LEU A 23 4.52 18.57 -7.91
N CYS A 24 4.15 18.09 -9.10
CA CYS A 24 4.87 17.02 -9.79
C CYS A 24 6.31 17.44 -10.16
N ARG A 25 6.50 18.67 -10.61
CA ARG A 25 7.82 19.25 -10.90
C ARG A 25 8.70 19.28 -9.66
N TYR A 26 8.18 19.77 -8.52
CA TYR A 26 8.93 19.77 -7.27
C TYR A 26 9.31 18.35 -6.82
N ALA A 27 8.39 17.39 -6.96
CA ALA A 27 8.68 16.00 -6.64
C ALA A 27 9.85 15.46 -7.48
N ARG A 28 9.85 15.71 -8.82
CA ARG A 28 10.96 15.31 -9.71
C ARG A 28 12.28 15.96 -9.32
N GLU A 29 12.28 17.29 -9.07
CA GLU A 29 13.49 18.04 -8.66
C GLU A 29 14.09 17.51 -7.35
N LYS A 30 13.26 16.94 -6.48
CA LYS A 30 13.67 16.36 -5.18
C LYS A 30 13.87 14.84 -5.19
N GLY A 31 13.70 14.18 -6.34
CA GLY A 31 13.80 12.72 -6.45
C GLY A 31 12.69 11.98 -5.69
N ILE A 32 11.56 12.65 -5.44
CA ILE A 32 10.38 12.03 -4.81
C ILE A 32 9.58 11.33 -5.90
N TRP A 33 9.51 10.01 -5.83
CA TRP A 33 8.74 9.23 -6.78
C TRP A 33 7.25 9.45 -6.58
N TYR A 34 6.53 9.62 -7.69
CA TYR A 34 5.09 9.83 -7.72
C TYR A 34 4.47 9.23 -8.98
N ASN A 35 3.17 9.00 -8.93
CA ASN A 35 2.35 8.63 -10.08
C ASN A 35 0.95 9.24 -9.92
N ALA A 36 0.42 9.88 -10.96
CA ALA A 36 -0.97 10.28 -10.99
C ALA A 36 -1.82 9.13 -11.50
N ARG A 37 -2.86 8.79 -10.77
CA ARG A 37 -3.73 7.66 -11.07
C ARG A 37 -5.17 8.06 -11.42
N GLY A 38 -5.91 7.11 -11.94
CA GLY A 38 -7.35 7.25 -12.15
C GLY A 38 -7.72 7.87 -13.49
N SER A 39 -8.62 8.86 -13.48
CA SER A 39 -9.14 9.44 -14.72
C SER A 39 -8.16 10.35 -15.43
N ALA A 40 -7.21 10.94 -14.72
CA ALA A 40 -6.19 11.83 -15.28
C ALA A 40 -5.29 11.14 -16.31
N ALA A 41 -5.10 9.82 -16.21
CA ALA A 41 -4.40 9.03 -17.22
C ALA A 41 -5.01 9.14 -18.62
N GLY A 42 -6.28 9.58 -18.76
CA GLY A 42 -6.94 9.81 -20.05
C GLY A 42 -6.58 11.13 -20.72
N SER A 43 -5.68 11.94 -20.16
CA SER A 43 -5.33 13.27 -20.71
C SER A 43 -3.92 13.30 -21.30
N ILE A 44 -3.79 13.65 -22.60
CA ILE A 44 -2.50 13.88 -23.24
C ILE A 44 -1.82 15.16 -22.69
N VAL A 45 -2.60 16.12 -22.18
CA VAL A 45 -2.05 17.30 -21.49
C VAL A 45 -1.38 16.88 -20.19
N ALA A 46 -2.05 16.05 -19.38
CA ALA A 46 -1.46 15.53 -18.15
C ALA A 46 -0.21 14.68 -18.41
N TYR A 47 -0.22 13.86 -19.47
CA TYR A 47 0.94 13.07 -19.90
C TYR A 47 2.11 13.94 -20.34
N THR A 48 1.88 14.95 -21.20
CA THR A 48 2.95 15.85 -21.70
C THR A 48 3.48 16.79 -20.62
N LEU A 49 2.76 17.01 -19.53
CA LEU A 49 3.21 17.73 -18.34
C LEU A 49 3.92 16.83 -17.31
N ASP A 50 4.14 15.55 -17.64
CA ASP A 50 4.67 14.54 -16.73
C ASP A 50 3.86 14.43 -15.41
N ILE A 51 2.57 14.68 -15.45
CA ILE A 51 1.66 14.46 -14.32
C ILE A 51 1.34 12.97 -14.20
N THR A 52 1.00 12.30 -15.32
CA THR A 52 0.81 10.85 -15.42
C THR A 52 1.90 10.21 -16.27
N LEU A 53 2.21 8.95 -15.99
CA LEU A 53 3.20 8.16 -16.75
C LEU A 53 2.55 7.27 -17.83
N VAL A 54 1.21 7.18 -17.84
CA VAL A 54 0.47 6.36 -18.80
C VAL A 54 0.17 7.18 -20.04
N ASP A 55 0.61 6.69 -21.22
CA ASP A 55 0.27 7.30 -22.52
C ASP A 55 -1.20 6.99 -22.86
N PRO A 56 -2.08 8.02 -22.90
CA PRO A 56 -3.49 7.81 -23.20
C PRO A 56 -3.75 7.32 -24.62
N ILE A 57 -2.84 7.58 -25.57
CA ILE A 57 -2.99 7.14 -26.95
C ILE A 57 -2.65 5.66 -27.08
N GLU A 58 -1.53 5.24 -26.49
CA GLU A 58 -1.10 3.83 -26.48
C GLU A 58 -2.16 2.92 -25.85
N HIS A 59 -2.75 3.36 -24.73
CA HIS A 59 -3.76 2.58 -23.99
C HIS A 59 -5.20 2.85 -24.45
N GLY A 60 -5.43 3.68 -25.48
CA GLY A 60 -6.78 3.99 -25.98
C GLY A 60 -7.70 4.54 -24.88
N LEU A 61 -7.23 5.54 -24.11
CA LEU A 61 -8.00 6.18 -23.06
C LEU A 61 -8.79 7.38 -23.60
N ILE A 62 -9.89 7.74 -22.96
CA ILE A 62 -10.82 8.78 -23.41
C ILE A 62 -10.73 9.98 -22.47
N PHE A 63 -10.40 11.15 -23.03
CA PHE A 63 -10.26 12.41 -22.28
C PHE A 63 -11.58 12.85 -21.61
N GLU A 64 -12.74 12.68 -22.27
CA GLU A 64 -14.04 13.10 -21.75
C GLU A 64 -14.48 12.29 -20.51
N ARG A 65 -13.85 11.15 -20.26
CA ARG A 65 -14.03 10.44 -19.01
C ARG A 65 -13.38 11.18 -17.83
N PHE A 66 -12.29 11.89 -18.07
CA PHE A 66 -11.63 12.75 -17.08
C PHE A 66 -12.28 14.12 -17.01
N LEU A 67 -12.34 14.84 -18.11
CA LEU A 67 -12.89 16.18 -18.21
C LEU A 67 -13.92 16.27 -19.36
N ASN A 68 -15.16 16.58 -19.01
CA ASN A 68 -16.29 16.60 -19.97
C ASN A 68 -17.00 17.95 -19.91
N PRO A 69 -17.01 18.72 -21.03
CA PRO A 69 -17.66 20.04 -21.10
C PRO A 69 -19.17 19.98 -20.80
N GLY A 70 -19.82 18.86 -21.12
CA GLY A 70 -21.25 18.64 -20.79
C GLY A 70 -21.51 18.42 -19.29
N ARG A 71 -20.48 18.47 -18.46
CA ARG A 71 -20.57 18.21 -17.02
C ARG A 71 -19.76 19.23 -16.23
N VAL A 72 -20.43 20.09 -15.48
CA VAL A 72 -19.77 20.98 -14.52
C VAL A 72 -19.36 20.16 -13.27
N SER A 73 -18.12 19.67 -13.24
CA SER A 73 -17.53 19.07 -12.04
C SER A 73 -16.04 19.35 -12.05
N MET A 74 -15.48 19.60 -10.86
CA MET A 74 -14.02 19.76 -10.70
C MET A 74 -13.31 18.49 -11.20
N PRO A 75 -12.18 18.65 -11.92
CA PRO A 75 -11.28 17.53 -12.18
C PRO A 75 -10.69 17.01 -10.87
N ASP A 76 -10.42 15.71 -10.81
CA ASP A 76 -9.85 15.05 -9.65
C ASP A 76 -8.60 14.28 -10.11
N ILE A 77 -7.43 14.78 -9.72
CA ILE A 77 -6.14 14.14 -10.00
C ILE A 77 -5.60 13.62 -8.67
N ASP A 78 -5.66 12.32 -8.50
CA ASP A 78 -5.08 11.62 -7.36
C ASP A 78 -3.57 11.46 -7.59
N LEU A 79 -2.74 11.93 -6.64
CA LEU A 79 -1.29 11.80 -6.70
C LEU A 79 -0.82 10.80 -5.63
N ASP A 80 -0.30 9.67 -6.08
CA ASP A 80 0.41 8.72 -5.23
C ASP A 80 1.88 9.14 -5.14
N PHE A 81 2.37 9.38 -3.92
CA PHE A 81 3.79 9.64 -3.64
C PHE A 81 4.40 8.47 -2.87
N ARG A 82 5.71 8.30 -2.97
CA ARG A 82 6.40 7.42 -2.02
C ARG A 82 6.08 7.85 -0.60
N ASP A 83 5.66 6.91 0.24
CA ASP A 83 5.03 7.22 1.53
C ASP A 83 6.02 7.82 2.54
N ASP A 84 7.29 7.44 2.49
CA ASP A 84 8.36 7.95 3.36
C ASP A 84 8.71 9.44 3.11
N LEU A 85 8.41 9.99 1.92
CA LEU A 85 8.66 11.38 1.56
C LEU A 85 7.39 12.21 1.31
N ARG A 86 6.21 11.65 1.55
CA ARG A 86 4.93 12.35 1.37
C ARG A 86 4.84 13.62 2.22
N SER A 87 5.38 13.63 3.43
CA SER A 87 5.40 14.80 4.32
C SER A 87 6.12 16.00 3.70
N HIS A 88 7.18 15.77 2.93
CA HIS A 88 7.91 16.84 2.21
C HIS A 88 7.04 17.51 1.14
N MET A 89 6.13 16.75 0.52
CA MET A 89 5.17 17.31 -0.45
C MET A 89 4.15 18.21 0.24
N LEU A 90 3.65 17.81 1.41
CA LEU A 90 2.74 18.62 2.21
C LEU A 90 3.42 19.92 2.72
N GLU A 91 4.67 19.81 3.17
CA GLU A 91 5.48 20.96 3.58
C GLU A 91 5.72 21.93 2.41
N TYR A 92 6.07 21.42 1.24
CA TYR A 92 6.21 22.23 0.05
C TYR A 92 4.92 22.97 -0.29
N THR A 93 3.79 22.28 -0.25
CA THR A 93 2.47 22.83 -0.56
C THR A 93 2.12 23.98 0.40
N ALA A 94 2.24 23.77 1.70
CA ALA A 94 1.99 24.81 2.72
C ALA A 94 2.90 26.03 2.54
N ARG A 95 4.21 25.79 2.31
CA ARG A 95 5.18 26.87 2.09
C ARG A 95 4.97 27.63 0.78
N LYS A 96 4.61 26.91 -0.30
CA LYS A 96 4.45 27.51 -1.64
C LYS A 96 3.18 28.34 -1.78
N TYR A 97 2.07 27.82 -1.29
CA TYR A 97 0.75 28.43 -1.48
C TYR A 97 0.31 29.28 -0.27
N GLY A 98 0.93 29.11 0.89
CA GLY A 98 0.66 29.82 2.12
C GLY A 98 -0.08 28.96 3.16
N ASP A 99 0.36 29.02 4.42
CA ASP A 99 -0.23 28.25 5.53
C ASP A 99 -1.69 28.61 5.81
N ASP A 100 -2.09 29.85 5.46
CA ASP A 100 -3.45 30.34 5.58
C ASP A 100 -4.38 29.91 4.43
N LYS A 101 -3.80 29.40 3.33
CA LYS A 101 -4.50 29.00 2.11
C LYS A 101 -4.52 27.48 1.89
N VAL A 102 -3.89 26.73 2.76
CA VAL A 102 -3.79 25.27 2.66
C VAL A 102 -4.37 24.63 3.91
N ALA A 103 -5.32 23.73 3.75
CA ALA A 103 -5.91 22.99 4.87
C ALA A 103 -6.19 21.53 4.50
N GLN A 104 -6.05 20.63 5.49
CA GLN A 104 -6.53 19.25 5.36
C GLN A 104 -8.05 19.19 5.51
N ILE A 105 -8.68 18.15 4.98
CA ILE A 105 -10.13 17.97 5.06
C ILE A 105 -10.49 17.17 6.31
N ILE A 106 -11.55 17.59 7.03
CA ILE A 106 -12.08 16.83 8.16
C ILE A 106 -12.82 15.57 7.67
N THR A 107 -12.83 14.53 8.51
CA THR A 107 -13.67 13.35 8.32
C THR A 107 -14.46 13.08 9.59
N PHE A 108 -15.70 12.62 9.44
CA PHE A 108 -16.53 12.20 10.55
C PHE A 108 -16.66 10.69 10.59
N GLY A 109 -16.09 10.08 11.63
CA GLY A 109 -16.23 8.65 11.88
C GLY A 109 -17.61 8.36 12.46
N THR A 110 -18.43 7.57 11.78
CA THR A 110 -19.73 7.10 12.27
C THR A 110 -19.61 5.75 12.95
N MET A 111 -20.49 5.48 13.91
CA MET A 111 -20.56 4.19 14.57
C MET A 111 -21.19 3.15 13.63
N GLY A 112 -20.38 2.27 13.06
CA GLY A 112 -20.91 1.07 12.40
C GLY A 112 -21.43 0.04 13.41
N ALA A 113 -22.21 -0.92 12.93
CA ALA A 113 -22.91 -1.91 13.76
C ALA A 113 -22.07 -2.53 14.87
N ARG A 114 -20.87 -3.05 14.56
CA ARG A 114 -19.97 -3.65 15.55
C ARG A 114 -19.44 -2.66 16.59
N ALA A 115 -19.18 -1.42 16.17
CA ALA A 115 -18.70 -0.36 17.05
C ALA A 115 -19.81 0.10 17.99
N ALA A 116 -21.02 0.26 17.47
CA ALA A 116 -22.20 0.64 18.25
C ALA A 116 -22.46 -0.39 19.37
N VAL A 117 -22.45 -1.69 19.05
CA VAL A 117 -22.59 -2.76 20.06
C VAL A 117 -21.50 -2.69 21.13
N ARG A 118 -20.24 -2.45 20.75
CA ARG A 118 -19.12 -2.38 21.72
C ARG A 118 -19.19 -1.13 22.59
N ASP A 119 -19.49 0.02 22.02
CA ASP A 119 -19.53 1.27 22.78
C ASP A 119 -20.73 1.31 23.73
N VAL A 120 -21.90 0.86 23.30
CA VAL A 120 -23.08 0.75 24.16
C VAL A 120 -22.85 -0.29 25.24
N GLY A 121 -22.29 -1.47 24.91
CA GLY A 121 -21.98 -2.51 25.89
C GLY A 121 -21.02 -2.04 26.98
N ARG A 122 -20.01 -1.23 26.61
CA ARG A 122 -19.08 -0.60 27.56
C ARG A 122 -19.79 0.41 28.48
N VAL A 123 -20.71 1.22 27.95
CA VAL A 123 -21.47 2.18 28.75
C VAL A 123 -22.48 1.48 29.69
N MET A 124 -23.01 0.34 29.27
CA MET A 124 -23.91 -0.49 30.08
C MET A 124 -23.15 -1.39 31.07
N ASP A 125 -21.81 -1.28 31.15
CA ASP A 125 -20.94 -2.08 32.02
C ASP A 125 -21.09 -3.61 31.84
N ILE A 126 -21.38 -4.03 30.59
CA ILE A 126 -21.46 -5.44 30.23
C ILE A 126 -20.03 -5.99 30.03
N PRO A 127 -19.72 -7.20 30.51
CA PRO A 127 -18.41 -7.83 30.37
C PRO A 127 -17.94 -7.82 28.92
N LEU A 128 -16.69 -7.38 28.67
CA LEU A 128 -16.11 -7.20 27.33
C LEU A 128 -16.20 -8.48 26.49
N SER A 129 -16.02 -9.64 27.09
CA SER A 129 -16.13 -10.96 26.42
C SER A 129 -17.52 -11.22 25.85
N GLU A 130 -18.57 -10.78 26.51
CA GLU A 130 -19.96 -10.95 26.07
C GLU A 130 -20.30 -9.95 24.97
N VAL A 131 -19.87 -8.69 25.13
CA VAL A 131 -20.01 -7.64 24.11
C VAL A 131 -19.27 -8.01 22.84
N ASP A 132 -18.04 -8.51 22.95
CA ASP A 132 -17.25 -8.97 21.80
C ASP A 132 -17.87 -10.18 21.10
N ARG A 133 -18.47 -11.09 21.86
CA ARG A 133 -19.22 -12.21 21.29
C ARG A 133 -20.38 -11.70 20.44
N ALA A 134 -21.18 -10.76 20.95
CA ALA A 134 -22.29 -10.16 20.21
C ALA A 134 -21.79 -9.44 18.95
N ALA A 135 -20.77 -8.59 19.07
CA ALA A 135 -20.22 -7.83 17.94
C ALA A 135 -19.63 -8.74 16.84
N LYS A 136 -18.99 -9.87 17.20
CA LYS A 136 -18.39 -10.82 16.24
C LYS A 136 -19.43 -11.58 15.42
N LEU A 137 -20.65 -11.75 15.93
CA LEU A 137 -21.74 -12.39 15.19
C LEU A 137 -22.23 -11.54 14.01
N ILE A 138 -22.03 -10.22 14.02
CA ILE A 138 -22.36 -9.35 12.88
C ILE A 138 -21.29 -9.56 11.80
N PRO A 139 -21.64 -9.99 10.58
CA PRO A 139 -20.68 -10.17 9.50
C PRO A 139 -19.95 -8.86 9.15
N ASN A 140 -18.66 -8.96 8.86
CA ASN A 140 -17.86 -7.84 8.37
C ASN A 140 -17.38 -8.15 6.96
N ILE A 141 -18.21 -7.80 5.97
CA ILE A 141 -17.88 -7.98 4.56
C ILE A 141 -17.31 -6.67 4.04
N PRO A 142 -16.04 -6.63 3.59
CA PRO A 142 -15.45 -5.43 3.01
C PRO A 142 -16.31 -4.87 1.86
N GLY A 143 -16.57 -3.56 1.89
CA GLY A 143 -17.40 -2.88 0.90
C GLY A 143 -18.93 -3.10 1.01
N LYS A 144 -19.37 -3.98 1.92
CA LYS A 144 -20.80 -4.20 2.19
C LYS A 144 -21.04 -4.35 3.70
N PRO A 145 -20.95 -3.25 4.47
CA PRO A 145 -21.24 -3.29 5.89
C PRO A 145 -22.68 -3.71 6.11
N MET A 146 -22.91 -4.63 7.05
CA MET A 146 -24.23 -5.08 7.48
C MET A 146 -24.68 -4.26 8.67
N SER A 147 -25.89 -3.70 8.62
CA SER A 147 -26.51 -2.99 9.73
C SER A 147 -26.99 -3.95 10.83
N ILE A 148 -27.22 -3.43 12.04
CA ILE A 148 -27.78 -4.23 13.14
C ILE A 148 -29.17 -4.81 12.79
N PRO A 149 -30.12 -4.04 12.20
CA PRO A 149 -31.39 -4.59 11.74
C PRO A 149 -31.24 -5.72 10.72
N GLU A 150 -30.37 -5.56 9.72
CA GLU A 150 -30.11 -6.61 8.73
C GLU A 150 -29.49 -7.86 9.38
N ALA A 151 -28.60 -7.68 10.36
CA ALA A 151 -28.00 -8.79 11.10
C ALA A 151 -29.06 -9.55 11.93
N LEU A 152 -30.03 -8.85 12.51
CA LEU A 152 -31.15 -9.48 13.22
C LEU A 152 -32.06 -10.30 12.30
N GLU A 153 -32.19 -9.90 11.04
CA GLU A 153 -32.99 -10.64 10.05
C GLU A 153 -32.23 -11.83 9.45
N GLN A 154 -30.94 -11.65 9.13
CA GLN A 154 -30.18 -12.58 8.30
C GLN A 154 -29.27 -13.54 9.08
N VAL A 155 -28.90 -13.20 10.33
CA VAL A 155 -27.95 -14.00 11.15
C VAL A 155 -28.69 -14.70 12.30
N ALA A 156 -28.96 -15.98 12.15
CA ALA A 156 -29.72 -16.77 13.13
C ALA A 156 -29.10 -16.73 14.55
N ASP A 157 -27.77 -16.86 14.66
CA ASP A 157 -27.07 -16.84 15.95
C ASP A 157 -27.16 -15.47 16.64
N PHE A 158 -27.13 -14.37 15.88
CA PHE A 158 -27.29 -13.02 16.40
C PHE A 158 -28.71 -12.79 16.90
N LYS A 159 -29.71 -13.27 16.17
CA LYS A 159 -31.10 -13.24 16.56
C LYS A 159 -31.37 -14.10 17.81
N GLN A 160 -30.73 -15.26 17.90
CA GLN A 160 -30.81 -16.12 19.09
C GLN A 160 -30.21 -15.43 20.32
N LEU A 161 -29.05 -14.78 20.16
CA LEU A 161 -28.41 -13.99 21.20
C LEU A 161 -29.30 -12.83 21.66
N TYR A 162 -29.89 -12.10 20.76
CA TYR A 162 -30.85 -11.00 21.03
C TYR A 162 -32.01 -11.47 21.94
N ASN A 163 -32.55 -12.67 21.67
CA ASN A 163 -33.66 -13.24 22.45
C ASN A 163 -33.23 -14.00 23.70
N SER A 164 -31.92 -14.16 23.94
CA SER A 164 -31.42 -15.03 25.04
C SER A 164 -31.61 -14.41 26.42
N THR A 165 -31.46 -13.10 26.56
CA THR A 165 -31.58 -12.38 27.84
C THR A 165 -32.10 -10.95 27.61
N SER A 166 -32.70 -10.38 28.68
CA SER A 166 -33.21 -9.01 28.62
C SER A 166 -32.10 -7.97 28.36
N TYR A 167 -30.91 -8.17 28.92
CA TYR A 167 -29.81 -7.23 28.74
C TYR A 167 -29.21 -7.27 27.32
N PHE A 168 -29.15 -8.41 26.67
CA PHE A 168 -28.75 -8.47 25.26
C PHE A 168 -29.77 -7.79 24.35
N LYS A 169 -31.05 -7.91 24.65
CA LYS A 169 -32.08 -7.19 23.92
C LYS A 169 -31.93 -5.70 24.10
N GLU A 170 -31.76 -5.21 25.32
CA GLU A 170 -31.55 -3.78 25.60
C GLU A 170 -30.26 -3.25 24.96
N LEU A 171 -29.16 -4.01 25.03
CA LEU A 171 -27.88 -3.69 24.37
C LEU A 171 -28.09 -3.49 22.87
N ILE A 172 -28.70 -4.45 22.20
CA ILE A 172 -28.84 -4.44 20.73
C ILE A 172 -29.84 -3.37 20.28
N ASP A 173 -30.97 -3.18 21.00
CA ASP A 173 -31.95 -2.13 20.71
C ASP A 173 -31.34 -0.73 20.88
N THR A 174 -30.50 -0.54 21.90
CA THR A 174 -29.79 0.73 22.13
C THR A 174 -28.70 0.94 21.08
N ALA A 175 -27.93 -0.09 20.76
CA ALA A 175 -26.91 -0.03 19.73
C ALA A 175 -27.50 0.29 18.35
N THR A 176 -28.69 -0.22 18.02
CA THR A 176 -29.42 0.08 16.79
C THR A 176 -29.73 1.58 16.67
N LYS A 177 -30.09 2.24 17.78
CA LYS A 177 -30.35 3.68 17.79
C LYS A 177 -29.06 4.52 17.65
N MET A 178 -27.93 3.96 18.06
CA MET A 178 -26.63 4.62 18.01
C MET A 178 -25.88 4.33 16.70
N GLU A 179 -26.31 3.34 15.92
CA GLU A 179 -25.72 3.03 14.64
C GLU A 179 -25.86 4.22 13.66
N GLY A 180 -24.77 4.58 12.96
CA GLY A 180 -24.73 5.71 12.04
C GLY A 180 -24.51 7.08 12.68
N VAL A 181 -24.57 7.21 14.02
CA VAL A 181 -24.30 8.47 14.72
C VAL A 181 -22.80 8.80 14.63
N THR A 182 -22.48 10.07 14.39
CA THR A 182 -21.08 10.55 14.40
C THR A 182 -20.46 10.35 15.79
N ARG A 183 -19.32 9.66 15.82
CA ARG A 183 -18.59 9.32 17.05
C ARG A 183 -17.42 10.26 17.29
N ASN A 184 -16.65 10.52 16.26
CA ASN A 184 -15.43 11.32 16.34
C ASN A 184 -15.15 12.06 15.04
N ALA A 185 -14.43 13.18 15.15
CA ALA A 185 -13.84 13.85 14.03
C ALA A 185 -12.39 13.37 13.85
N GLY A 186 -11.99 13.19 12.61
CA GLY A 186 -10.62 12.86 12.20
C GLY A 186 -10.15 13.79 11.10
N THR A 187 -8.95 13.58 10.62
CA THR A 187 -8.40 14.28 9.46
C THR A 187 -8.33 13.29 8.28
N HIS A 188 -8.74 13.75 7.10
CA HIS A 188 -8.65 12.94 5.88
C HIS A 188 -7.20 12.55 5.61
N ALA A 189 -6.98 11.30 5.25
CA ALA A 189 -5.63 10.76 5.08
C ALA A 189 -4.84 11.43 3.94
N ALA A 190 -5.54 11.90 2.89
CA ALA A 190 -4.92 12.38 1.65
C ALA A 190 -5.36 13.79 1.25
N GLY A 191 -6.64 14.13 1.42
CA GLY A 191 -7.25 15.35 0.87
C GLY A 191 -6.73 16.64 1.50
N VAL A 192 -6.22 17.51 0.65
CA VAL A 192 -5.75 18.87 0.98
C VAL A 192 -6.43 19.85 0.05
N ILE A 193 -6.96 20.94 0.59
CA ILE A 193 -7.49 22.07 -0.19
C ILE A 193 -6.45 23.16 -0.34
N ILE A 194 -6.46 23.79 -1.51
CA ILE A 194 -5.63 24.95 -1.84
C ILE A 194 -6.56 26.05 -2.34
N THR A 195 -6.50 27.23 -1.73
CA THR A 195 -7.39 28.35 -2.03
C THR A 195 -6.61 29.57 -2.51
N ASP A 196 -7.24 30.43 -3.30
CA ASP A 196 -6.66 31.70 -3.79
C ASP A 196 -6.61 32.78 -2.71
N LYS A 197 -7.55 32.72 -1.75
CA LYS A 197 -7.61 33.60 -0.57
C LYS A 197 -7.45 32.76 0.69
N PRO A 198 -7.28 33.41 1.87
CA PRO A 198 -7.26 32.68 3.14
C PRO A 198 -8.46 31.72 3.25
N THR A 199 -8.19 30.46 3.57
CA THR A 199 -9.19 29.38 3.60
C THR A 199 -10.38 29.72 4.52
N ILE A 200 -10.12 30.52 5.59
CA ILE A 200 -11.17 30.96 6.53
C ILE A 200 -12.25 31.84 5.87
N GLU A 201 -11.99 32.45 4.72
CA GLU A 201 -12.99 33.24 4.00
C GLU A 201 -14.03 32.35 3.29
N TYR A 202 -13.69 31.08 3.06
CA TYR A 202 -14.56 30.10 2.37
C TYR A 202 -15.23 29.15 3.35
N ILE A 203 -14.51 28.73 4.41
CA ILE A 203 -14.89 27.59 5.22
C ILE A 203 -14.34 27.73 6.63
N PRO A 204 -15.10 27.41 7.69
CA PRO A 204 -14.59 27.43 9.05
C PRO A 204 -13.48 26.38 9.24
N LEU A 205 -12.48 26.71 10.04
CA LEU A 205 -11.30 25.89 10.27
C LEU A 205 -11.27 25.29 11.67
N HIS A 206 -10.57 24.19 11.80
CA HIS A 206 -10.34 23.44 13.03
C HIS A 206 -8.85 23.09 13.18
N ARG A 207 -8.41 22.79 14.38
CA ARG A 207 -7.06 22.24 14.60
C ARG A 207 -7.02 20.76 14.24
N PRO A 208 -5.90 20.25 13.72
CA PRO A 208 -5.72 18.82 13.48
C PRO A 208 -5.98 17.99 14.75
N THR A 209 -6.51 16.77 14.57
CA THR A 209 -6.81 15.84 15.66
C THR A 209 -6.11 14.50 15.44
N GLY A 210 -5.91 13.71 16.49
CA GLY A 210 -5.27 12.40 16.40
C GLY A 210 -3.80 12.49 15.97
N SER A 211 -3.35 11.60 15.10
CA SER A 211 -1.99 11.60 14.54
C SER A 211 -1.66 12.83 13.71
N ALA A 212 -2.67 13.47 13.12
CA ALA A 212 -2.50 14.74 12.38
C ALA A 212 -2.19 15.93 13.29
N ALA A 213 -2.38 15.81 14.61
CA ALA A 213 -2.01 16.81 15.61
C ALA A 213 -0.52 16.78 15.99
N ALA A 214 0.25 15.82 15.47
CA ALA A 214 1.69 15.73 15.73
C ALA A 214 2.42 17.02 15.32
N GLU A 215 3.48 17.36 16.06
CA GLU A 215 4.23 18.59 15.84
C GLU A 215 4.89 18.65 14.46
N ASP A 216 5.21 17.52 13.90
CA ASP A 216 5.84 17.32 12.59
C ASP A 216 4.85 17.39 11.41
N ASN A 217 3.52 17.44 11.66
CA ASN A 217 2.56 17.67 10.58
C ASN A 217 2.73 19.08 10.00
N PRO A 218 3.10 19.24 8.72
CA PRO A 218 3.35 20.54 8.13
C PRO A 218 2.09 21.39 7.98
N ILE A 219 0.90 20.78 7.83
CA ILE A 219 -0.37 21.49 7.70
C ILE A 219 -1.05 21.59 9.07
N LYS A 220 -1.19 22.82 9.58
CA LYS A 220 -1.68 23.11 10.93
C LYS A 220 -3.19 23.37 11.00
N THR A 221 -3.89 23.31 9.88
CA THR A 221 -5.32 23.61 9.77
C THR A 221 -6.09 22.48 9.11
N VAL A 222 -7.33 22.28 9.57
CA VAL A 222 -8.29 21.32 9.03
C VAL A 222 -9.62 22.02 8.79
N THR A 223 -10.32 21.73 7.71
CA THR A 223 -11.67 22.26 7.46
C THR A 223 -12.66 21.72 8.49
N GLN A 224 -13.73 22.46 8.80
CA GLN A 224 -14.86 21.93 9.59
C GLN A 224 -15.94 21.26 8.71
N PHE A 225 -15.82 21.38 7.39
CA PHE A 225 -16.70 20.73 6.43
C PHE A 225 -16.01 19.50 5.81
N GLU A 226 -16.76 18.44 5.67
CA GLU A 226 -16.29 17.21 5.01
C GLU A 226 -16.23 17.37 3.49
N MET A 227 -15.64 16.36 2.84
CA MET A 227 -15.31 16.37 1.40
C MET A 227 -16.49 16.73 0.50
N SER A 228 -17.70 16.20 0.77
CA SER A 228 -18.90 16.49 -0.01
C SER A 228 -19.27 17.98 -0.02
N ASN A 229 -19.07 18.65 1.09
CA ASN A 229 -19.32 20.10 1.20
C ASN A 229 -18.20 20.93 0.55
N VAL A 230 -16.95 20.48 0.67
CA VAL A 230 -15.78 21.08 0.01
C VAL A 230 -15.97 21.05 -1.52
N ASP A 231 -16.37 19.89 -2.06
CA ASP A 231 -16.67 19.72 -3.48
C ASP A 231 -17.86 20.60 -3.94
N ALA A 232 -18.91 20.68 -3.11
CA ALA A 232 -20.10 21.51 -3.43
C ALA A 232 -19.79 23.01 -3.45
N LEU A 233 -18.81 23.47 -2.66
CA LEU A 233 -18.30 24.84 -2.67
C LEU A 233 -17.35 25.12 -3.84
N GLY A 234 -16.97 24.10 -4.62
CA GLY A 234 -16.04 24.23 -5.75
C GLY A 234 -14.60 24.55 -5.33
N LEU A 235 -14.19 24.19 -4.10
CA LEU A 235 -12.83 24.39 -3.63
C LEU A 235 -11.88 23.37 -4.28
N LEU A 236 -10.69 23.84 -4.65
CA LEU A 236 -9.67 22.99 -5.24
C LEU A 236 -9.14 21.99 -4.20
N LYS A 237 -9.33 20.71 -4.49
CA LYS A 237 -8.80 19.59 -3.73
C LYS A 237 -7.66 18.92 -4.50
N VAL A 238 -6.61 18.53 -3.78
CA VAL A 238 -5.54 17.66 -4.26
C VAL A 238 -5.37 16.52 -3.26
N ASP A 239 -5.37 15.28 -3.75
CA ASP A 239 -5.16 14.11 -2.91
C ASP A 239 -3.69 13.71 -2.91
N PHE A 240 -3.04 13.84 -1.75
CA PHE A 240 -1.66 13.41 -1.50
C PHE A 240 -1.70 12.02 -0.86
N LEU A 241 -1.62 10.98 -1.66
CA LEU A 241 -1.64 9.61 -1.17
C LEU A 241 -0.22 9.10 -0.94
N GLY A 242 -0.03 8.27 0.09
CA GLY A 242 1.22 7.55 0.31
C GLY A 242 1.10 6.14 -0.24
N LEU A 243 2.02 5.75 -1.13
CA LEU A 243 2.08 4.41 -1.70
C LEU A 243 3.43 3.76 -1.39
N SER A 244 3.45 2.80 -0.47
CA SER A 244 4.67 2.09 -0.06
C SER A 244 5.37 1.35 -1.21
N THR A 245 4.61 0.96 -2.24
CA THR A 245 5.18 0.36 -3.47
C THR A 245 6.17 1.30 -4.15
N LEU A 246 5.87 2.60 -4.24
CA LEU A 246 6.79 3.57 -4.81
C LEU A 246 8.06 3.73 -3.95
N THR A 247 7.94 3.64 -2.63
CA THR A 247 9.08 3.61 -1.71
C THR A 247 9.95 2.37 -1.94
N ILE A 248 9.33 1.19 -2.05
CA ILE A 248 10.03 -0.08 -2.33
C ILE A 248 10.78 0.01 -3.66
N MET A 249 10.11 0.44 -4.73
CA MET A 249 10.70 0.56 -6.06
C MET A 249 11.87 1.56 -6.06
N ALA A 250 11.69 2.73 -5.45
CA ALA A 250 12.74 3.73 -5.37
C ALA A 250 13.98 3.20 -4.62
N ARG A 251 13.79 2.60 -3.43
CA ARG A 251 14.88 2.01 -2.64
C ARG A 251 15.56 0.84 -3.38
N ALA A 252 14.78 0.00 -4.08
CA ALA A 252 15.36 -1.06 -4.90
C ALA A 252 16.24 -0.51 -6.02
N CYS A 253 15.78 0.55 -6.71
CA CYS A 253 16.55 1.22 -7.76
C CYS A 253 17.81 1.91 -7.22
N ASP A 254 17.75 2.49 -6.01
CA ASP A 254 18.93 3.04 -5.34
C ASP A 254 19.95 1.94 -5.06
N LEU A 255 19.54 0.79 -4.51
CA LEU A 255 20.41 -0.37 -4.28
C LEU A 255 21.01 -0.93 -5.58
N ILE A 256 20.22 -1.00 -6.66
CA ILE A 256 20.70 -1.42 -7.99
C ILE A 256 21.77 -0.44 -8.48
N HIS A 257 21.52 0.86 -8.34
CA HIS A 257 22.50 1.87 -8.75
C HIS A 257 23.81 1.77 -7.96
N GLU A 258 23.74 1.62 -6.65
CA GLU A 258 24.91 1.48 -5.78
C GLU A 258 25.76 0.24 -6.11
N ARG A 259 25.11 -0.89 -6.45
CA ARG A 259 25.80 -2.16 -6.66
C ARG A 259 26.22 -2.43 -8.10
N GLN A 260 25.42 -1.95 -9.06
CA GLN A 260 25.59 -2.30 -10.49
C GLN A 260 25.85 -1.06 -11.37
N GLY A 261 25.63 0.15 -10.84
CA GLY A 261 25.79 1.41 -11.59
C GLY A 261 24.62 1.74 -12.53
N GLU A 262 23.60 0.87 -12.62
CA GLU A 262 22.42 1.08 -13.47
C GLU A 262 21.44 2.04 -12.79
N ARG A 263 20.79 2.89 -13.60
CA ARG A 263 19.82 3.88 -13.09
C ARG A 263 18.43 3.62 -13.63
N TYR A 264 17.53 3.26 -12.75
CA TYR A 264 16.13 3.09 -13.04
C TYR A 264 15.28 4.20 -12.41
N HIS A 265 14.19 4.54 -13.10
CA HIS A 265 13.10 5.40 -12.62
C HIS A 265 11.79 4.92 -13.25
N LEU A 266 10.65 5.39 -12.77
CA LEU A 266 9.34 4.92 -13.22
C LEU A 266 9.13 4.95 -14.74
N GLY A 267 9.75 5.91 -15.44
CA GLY A 267 9.60 6.05 -16.89
C GLY A 267 10.52 5.15 -17.73
N ASN A 268 11.48 4.41 -17.12
CA ASN A 268 12.41 3.55 -17.88
C ASN A 268 12.47 2.09 -17.40
N ILE A 269 11.72 1.70 -16.38
CA ILE A 269 11.59 0.30 -16.00
C ILE A 269 10.74 -0.40 -17.07
N PRO A 270 11.28 -1.44 -17.77
CA PRO A 270 10.58 -2.10 -18.86
C PRO A 270 9.26 -2.76 -18.44
N THR A 271 8.29 -2.75 -19.35
CA THR A 271 6.98 -3.41 -19.19
C THR A 271 6.70 -4.48 -20.23
N ASP A 272 7.66 -4.76 -21.10
CA ASP A 272 7.56 -5.72 -22.22
C ASP A 272 8.53 -6.90 -22.11
N ASP A 273 9.21 -7.06 -20.97
CA ASP A 273 10.22 -8.09 -20.74
C ASP A 273 9.62 -9.48 -20.55
N PRO A 274 10.01 -10.50 -21.36
CA PRO A 274 9.46 -11.86 -21.26
C PRO A 274 9.71 -12.57 -19.92
N ALA A 275 10.89 -12.36 -19.29
CA ALA A 275 11.21 -13.02 -18.03
C ALA A 275 10.30 -12.53 -16.89
N THR A 276 9.87 -11.26 -16.95
CA THR A 276 8.88 -10.67 -16.04
C THR A 276 7.55 -11.42 -16.12
N TYR A 277 7.05 -11.68 -17.33
CA TYR A 277 5.79 -12.40 -17.52
C TYR A 277 5.91 -13.89 -17.15
N GLU A 278 7.06 -14.52 -17.35
CA GLU A 278 7.33 -15.86 -16.86
C GLU A 278 7.26 -15.93 -15.33
N LEU A 279 7.85 -14.98 -14.61
CA LEU A 279 7.76 -14.88 -13.16
C LEU A 279 6.30 -14.78 -12.71
N LEU A 280 5.49 -13.92 -13.34
CA LEU A 280 4.06 -13.79 -13.07
C LEU A 280 3.32 -15.11 -13.36
N GLY A 281 3.62 -15.77 -14.49
CA GLY A 281 3.03 -17.05 -14.89
C GLY A 281 3.40 -18.24 -13.98
N ARG A 282 4.57 -18.19 -13.32
CA ARG A 282 4.95 -19.17 -12.28
C ARG A 282 4.29 -18.87 -10.93
N GLY A 283 3.62 -17.72 -10.80
CA GLY A 283 2.99 -17.29 -9.55
C GLY A 283 3.98 -16.87 -8.46
N GLU A 284 5.15 -16.40 -8.83
CA GLU A 284 6.18 -15.88 -7.91
C GLU A 284 5.90 -14.43 -7.48
N THR A 285 4.66 -14.18 -7.12
CA THR A 285 4.09 -12.83 -6.97
C THR A 285 4.14 -12.26 -5.55
N ALA A 286 4.81 -12.91 -4.58
CA ALA A 286 4.99 -12.33 -3.26
C ALA A 286 5.73 -10.99 -3.36
N GLY A 287 5.18 -9.95 -2.75
CA GLY A 287 5.70 -8.59 -2.82
C GLY A 287 5.52 -7.87 -4.16
N VAL A 288 4.91 -8.50 -5.18
CA VAL A 288 4.58 -7.84 -6.45
C VAL A 288 3.28 -7.07 -6.29
N PHE A 289 3.33 -5.79 -6.62
CA PHE A 289 2.20 -4.88 -6.42
C PHE A 289 0.90 -5.41 -7.03
N GLN A 290 -0.20 -5.28 -6.28
CA GLN A 290 -1.57 -5.62 -6.67
C GLN A 290 -1.84 -7.12 -6.94
N VAL A 291 -0.81 -7.97 -7.17
CA VAL A 291 -0.99 -9.35 -7.63
C VAL A 291 -0.50 -10.42 -6.66
N GLU A 292 -0.08 -10.06 -5.44
CA GLU A 292 0.45 -11.01 -4.45
C GLU A 292 -0.61 -11.91 -3.79
N GLY A 293 -1.90 -11.52 -3.83
CA GLY A 293 -2.98 -12.27 -3.21
C GLY A 293 -3.15 -13.69 -3.78
N SER A 294 -3.44 -14.68 -2.92
CA SER A 294 -3.52 -16.10 -3.30
C SER A 294 -4.51 -16.38 -4.45
N GLY A 295 -5.65 -15.69 -4.47
CA GLY A 295 -6.64 -15.80 -5.54
C GLY A 295 -6.13 -15.25 -6.87
N MET A 296 -5.52 -14.08 -6.86
CA MET A 296 -4.92 -13.45 -8.03
C MET A 296 -3.77 -14.30 -8.58
N ARG A 297 -2.87 -14.75 -7.70
CA ARG A 297 -1.78 -15.65 -8.03
C ARG A 297 -2.25 -16.90 -8.78
N ARG A 298 -3.31 -17.57 -8.29
CA ARG A 298 -3.89 -18.76 -8.95
C ARG A 298 -4.34 -18.48 -10.38
N TYR A 299 -4.99 -17.32 -10.61
CA TYR A 299 -5.43 -16.95 -11.95
C TYR A 299 -4.27 -16.57 -12.86
N LEU A 300 -3.25 -15.87 -12.37
CA LEU A 300 -2.04 -15.57 -13.15
C LEU A 300 -1.30 -16.85 -13.59
N MET A 301 -1.23 -17.87 -12.73
CA MET A 301 -0.65 -19.17 -13.09
C MET A 301 -1.43 -19.89 -14.19
N GLN A 302 -2.76 -19.73 -14.24
CA GLN A 302 -3.61 -20.28 -15.30
C GLN A 302 -3.51 -19.44 -16.58
N MET A 303 -3.51 -18.13 -16.45
CA MET A 303 -3.46 -17.18 -17.56
C MET A 303 -2.11 -17.19 -18.27
N LYS A 304 -1.00 -17.31 -17.53
CA LYS A 304 0.37 -17.18 -18.07
C LYS A 304 0.49 -15.94 -18.95
N PRO A 305 0.39 -14.74 -18.36
CA PRO A 305 0.35 -13.47 -19.09
C PRO A 305 1.59 -13.34 -20.00
N LYS A 306 1.43 -12.65 -21.12
CA LYS A 306 2.52 -12.39 -22.08
C LYS A 306 2.69 -10.93 -22.40
N THR A 307 1.70 -10.11 -22.04
CA THR A 307 1.66 -8.69 -22.34
C THR A 307 1.14 -7.89 -21.15
N LEU A 308 1.43 -6.60 -21.14
CA LEU A 308 0.91 -5.66 -20.15
C LEU A 308 -0.63 -5.66 -20.14
N ASP A 309 -1.28 -5.72 -21.31
CA ASP A 309 -2.75 -5.73 -21.41
C ASP A 309 -3.38 -6.92 -20.68
N ASN A 310 -2.72 -8.09 -20.67
CA ASN A 310 -3.22 -9.24 -19.91
C ASN A 310 -3.23 -8.94 -18.40
N VAL A 311 -2.20 -8.26 -17.89
CA VAL A 311 -2.11 -7.88 -16.47
C VAL A 311 -3.13 -6.78 -16.15
N ILE A 312 -3.27 -5.77 -17.01
CA ILE A 312 -4.27 -4.69 -16.89
C ILE A 312 -5.70 -5.29 -16.82
N ALA A 313 -6.01 -6.21 -17.73
CA ALA A 313 -7.32 -6.87 -17.73
C ALA A 313 -7.54 -7.70 -16.45
N MET A 314 -6.51 -8.41 -15.97
CA MET A 314 -6.63 -9.18 -14.72
C MET A 314 -6.86 -8.28 -13.51
N VAL A 315 -6.17 -7.14 -13.40
CA VAL A 315 -6.40 -6.13 -12.35
C VAL A 315 -7.85 -5.63 -12.37
N ALA A 316 -8.41 -5.44 -13.57
CA ALA A 316 -9.79 -5.01 -13.73
C ALA A 316 -10.82 -6.11 -13.40
N LEU A 317 -10.54 -7.36 -13.75
CA LEU A 317 -11.45 -8.50 -13.59
C LEU A 317 -11.43 -9.10 -12.18
N PHE A 318 -10.29 -9.05 -11.47
CA PHE A 318 -10.17 -9.71 -10.17
C PHE A 318 -10.85 -8.91 -9.05
N ARG A 319 -12.18 -8.85 -9.08
CA ARG A 319 -13.06 -8.20 -8.08
C ARG A 319 -14.37 -8.96 -7.96
N PRO A 320 -15.07 -8.86 -6.81
CA PRO A 320 -16.40 -9.44 -6.67
C PRO A 320 -17.33 -8.99 -7.81
N GLY A 321 -17.87 -9.95 -8.55
CA GLY A 321 -18.67 -9.76 -9.76
C GLY A 321 -17.92 -10.15 -11.02
N PRO A 322 -16.98 -9.31 -11.55
CA PRO A 322 -16.31 -9.60 -12.82
C PRO A 322 -15.41 -10.84 -12.79
N MET A 323 -15.03 -11.33 -11.61
CA MET A 323 -14.28 -12.59 -11.47
C MET A 323 -14.91 -13.79 -12.17
N GLU A 324 -16.23 -13.79 -12.38
CA GLU A 324 -16.93 -14.88 -13.10
C GLU A 324 -16.49 -14.97 -14.56
N PHE A 325 -16.02 -13.87 -15.16
CA PHE A 325 -15.55 -13.84 -16.56
C PHE A 325 -14.10 -14.27 -16.74
N ILE A 326 -13.31 -14.39 -15.67
CA ILE A 326 -11.88 -14.75 -15.76
C ILE A 326 -11.67 -16.12 -16.44
N PRO A 327 -12.44 -17.18 -16.15
CA PRO A 327 -12.27 -18.46 -16.83
C PRO A 327 -12.47 -18.38 -18.36
N SER A 328 -13.52 -17.67 -18.84
CA SER A 328 -13.73 -17.45 -20.27
C SER A 328 -12.65 -16.57 -20.89
N TYR A 329 -12.23 -15.50 -20.18
CA TYR A 329 -11.13 -14.66 -20.63
C TYR A 329 -9.85 -15.50 -20.88
N ILE A 330 -9.47 -16.37 -19.94
CA ILE A 330 -8.29 -17.23 -20.06
C ILE A 330 -8.46 -18.23 -21.19
N LYS A 331 -9.62 -18.89 -21.30
CA LYS A 331 -9.86 -19.86 -22.38
C LYS A 331 -9.80 -19.22 -23.77
N ARG A 332 -10.41 -18.04 -23.95
CA ARG A 332 -10.37 -17.30 -25.21
C ARG A 332 -8.97 -16.80 -25.53
N MET A 333 -8.22 -16.35 -24.55
CA MET A 333 -6.82 -15.96 -24.68
C MET A 333 -5.94 -17.12 -25.18
N HIS A 334 -6.21 -18.36 -24.71
CA HIS A 334 -5.48 -19.55 -25.12
C HIS A 334 -6.04 -20.23 -26.40
N GLY A 335 -7.19 -19.77 -26.88
CA GLY A 335 -7.84 -20.36 -28.05
C GLY A 335 -8.68 -21.61 -27.74
N ASP A 336 -8.94 -21.89 -26.45
CA ASP A 336 -9.77 -23.01 -25.97
C ASP A 336 -11.27 -22.71 -26.02
N GLU A 337 -11.66 -21.44 -26.21
CA GLU A 337 -13.02 -20.94 -26.38
C GLU A 337 -13.04 -19.96 -27.55
N GLU A 338 -14.05 -20.06 -28.41
CA GLU A 338 -14.24 -19.16 -29.56
C GLU A 338 -14.56 -17.73 -29.11
N ILE A 339 -13.89 -16.74 -29.74
CA ILE A 339 -14.19 -15.34 -29.51
C ILE A 339 -15.40 -14.95 -30.34
N THR A 340 -16.48 -14.52 -29.69
CA THR A 340 -17.71 -14.11 -30.34
C THR A 340 -18.03 -12.65 -30.04
N TYR A 341 -18.57 -11.94 -31.03
CA TYR A 341 -19.05 -10.57 -30.91
C TYR A 341 -20.54 -10.51 -31.25
N ARG A 342 -21.32 -9.69 -30.54
CA ARG A 342 -22.74 -9.46 -30.87
C ARG A 342 -22.91 -8.86 -32.26
N HIS A 343 -21.94 -8.07 -32.71
CA HIS A 343 -21.87 -7.47 -34.04
C HIS A 343 -20.42 -7.27 -34.43
N GLU A 344 -20.09 -7.34 -35.72
CA GLU A 344 -18.71 -7.21 -36.24
C GLU A 344 -18.03 -5.89 -35.87
N MET A 345 -18.79 -4.79 -35.80
CA MET A 345 -18.27 -3.48 -35.36
C MET A 345 -17.79 -3.45 -33.91
N LEU A 346 -18.07 -4.49 -33.11
CA LEU A 346 -17.54 -4.62 -31.74
C LEU A 346 -16.13 -5.20 -31.69
N GLU A 347 -15.67 -5.86 -32.74
CA GLU A 347 -14.34 -6.46 -32.76
C GLU A 347 -13.25 -5.44 -32.44
N PRO A 348 -13.17 -4.24 -33.07
CA PRO A 348 -12.12 -3.26 -32.76
C PRO A 348 -12.13 -2.78 -31.30
N VAL A 349 -13.30 -2.80 -30.65
CA VAL A 349 -13.48 -2.33 -29.26
C VAL A 349 -13.17 -3.42 -28.24
N LEU A 350 -13.52 -4.68 -28.55
CA LEU A 350 -13.46 -5.80 -27.59
C LEU A 350 -12.33 -6.78 -27.88
N LYS A 351 -11.55 -6.58 -28.95
CA LYS A 351 -10.47 -7.50 -29.36
C LYS A 351 -9.41 -7.67 -28.26
N GLU A 352 -9.00 -6.58 -27.61
CA GLU A 352 -8.03 -6.57 -26.53
C GLU A 352 -8.46 -7.40 -25.31
N THR A 353 -9.78 -7.57 -25.13
CA THR A 353 -10.39 -8.32 -24.03
C THR A 353 -11.11 -9.59 -24.48
N TYR A 354 -10.75 -10.11 -25.67
CA TYR A 354 -11.24 -11.36 -26.24
C TYR A 354 -12.79 -11.44 -26.31
N GLY A 355 -13.43 -10.33 -26.69
CA GLY A 355 -14.90 -10.23 -26.82
C GLY A 355 -15.65 -10.05 -25.50
N ILE A 356 -14.97 -9.82 -24.39
CA ILE A 356 -15.56 -9.59 -23.06
C ILE A 356 -15.50 -8.10 -22.77
N THR A 357 -16.62 -7.48 -22.38
CA THR A 357 -16.61 -6.12 -21.87
C THR A 357 -15.98 -6.10 -20.47
N VAL A 358 -14.88 -5.40 -20.30
CA VAL A 358 -14.12 -5.29 -19.04
C VAL A 358 -14.08 -3.84 -18.55
N TYR A 359 -13.91 -2.90 -19.49
CA TYR A 359 -13.67 -1.49 -19.18
C TYR A 359 -14.88 -0.60 -19.44
N GLN A 360 -15.00 0.46 -18.65
CA GLN A 360 -16.01 1.49 -18.84
C GLN A 360 -15.85 2.20 -20.19
N GLU A 361 -14.62 2.39 -20.62
CA GLU A 361 -14.27 2.98 -21.91
C GLU A 361 -14.81 2.16 -23.08
N GLN A 362 -14.91 0.84 -22.95
CA GLN A 362 -15.50 -0.02 -23.99
C GLN A 362 -17.01 0.24 -24.19
N ILE A 363 -17.75 0.59 -23.14
CA ILE A 363 -19.14 1.03 -23.27
C ILE A 363 -19.18 2.33 -24.09
N MET A 364 -18.30 3.28 -23.77
CA MET A 364 -18.25 4.57 -24.46
C MET A 364 -17.92 4.39 -25.95
N TYR A 365 -16.85 3.63 -26.27
CA TYR A 365 -16.48 3.34 -27.65
C TYR A 365 -17.59 2.59 -28.41
N THR A 366 -18.26 1.65 -27.77
CA THR A 366 -19.39 0.94 -28.39
C THR A 366 -20.53 1.90 -28.72
N ALA A 367 -20.91 2.80 -27.80
CA ALA A 367 -21.97 3.79 -28.06
C ALA A 367 -21.57 4.76 -29.17
N MET A 368 -20.32 5.21 -29.21
CA MET A 368 -19.80 6.10 -30.26
C MET A 368 -19.79 5.41 -31.62
N ASN A 369 -19.24 4.20 -31.72
CA ASN A 369 -19.05 3.50 -32.98
C ASN A 369 -20.35 2.93 -33.55
N LEU A 370 -21.24 2.40 -32.70
CA LEU A 370 -22.44 1.73 -33.17
C LEU A 370 -23.65 2.67 -33.29
N ALA A 371 -23.74 3.70 -32.43
CA ALA A 371 -24.91 4.54 -32.36
C ALA A 371 -24.63 6.04 -32.52
N GLY A 372 -23.42 6.43 -32.97
CA GLY A 372 -23.05 7.80 -33.28
C GLY A 372 -23.07 8.77 -32.09
N TYR A 373 -22.84 8.27 -30.87
CA TYR A 373 -22.74 9.13 -29.69
C TYR A 373 -21.54 10.05 -29.79
N SER A 374 -21.68 11.27 -29.29
CA SER A 374 -20.50 12.06 -28.95
C SER A 374 -19.79 11.45 -27.73
N ALA A 375 -18.52 11.73 -27.55
CA ALA A 375 -17.76 11.25 -26.38
C ALA A 375 -18.37 11.78 -25.07
N SER A 376 -18.91 12.99 -25.07
CA SER A 376 -19.63 13.60 -23.94
C SER A 376 -20.91 12.83 -23.59
N ASP A 377 -21.74 12.50 -24.58
CA ASP A 377 -22.95 11.71 -24.38
C ASP A 377 -22.64 10.28 -23.93
N ALA A 378 -21.56 9.69 -24.45
CA ALA A 378 -21.10 8.37 -24.07
C ALA A 378 -20.65 8.31 -22.60
N ASP A 379 -20.00 9.36 -22.08
CA ASP A 379 -19.68 9.47 -20.64
C ASP A 379 -20.94 9.61 -19.78
N TYR A 380 -21.94 10.33 -20.26
CA TYR A 380 -23.22 10.45 -19.55
C TYR A 380 -23.97 9.10 -19.49
N LEU A 381 -24.04 8.37 -20.60
CA LEU A 381 -24.55 7.00 -20.65
C LEU A 381 -23.82 6.10 -19.64
N ARG A 382 -22.47 6.06 -19.70
CA ARG A 382 -21.63 5.27 -18.80
C ARG A 382 -21.96 5.53 -17.32
N LYS A 383 -22.16 6.80 -16.94
CA LYS A 383 -22.56 7.17 -15.57
C LYS A 383 -23.97 6.73 -15.22
N GLY A 384 -24.91 6.85 -16.17
CA GLY A 384 -26.28 6.36 -16.00
C GLY A 384 -26.30 4.86 -15.75
N VAL A 385 -25.54 4.12 -16.55
CA VAL A 385 -25.31 2.69 -16.41
C VAL A 385 -24.71 2.38 -15.03
N ALA A 386 -23.60 3.03 -14.64
CA ALA A 386 -22.91 2.76 -13.38
C ALA A 386 -23.75 3.08 -12.12
N LYS A 387 -24.57 4.14 -12.16
CA LYS A 387 -25.43 4.57 -11.04
C LYS A 387 -26.84 3.97 -11.07
N LYS A 388 -27.16 3.15 -12.07
CA LYS A 388 -28.49 2.52 -12.28
C LYS A 388 -29.67 3.50 -12.22
N LYS A 389 -29.48 4.68 -12.79
CA LYS A 389 -30.57 5.66 -12.87
C LYS A 389 -31.56 5.24 -13.93
N ALA A 390 -32.72 4.71 -13.51
CA ALA A 390 -33.74 4.12 -14.39
C ALA A 390 -34.15 5.07 -15.51
N ASP A 391 -34.39 6.36 -15.20
CA ASP A 391 -34.81 7.36 -16.17
C ASP A 391 -33.76 7.58 -17.26
N VAL A 392 -32.49 7.70 -16.85
CA VAL A 392 -31.34 7.87 -17.77
C VAL A 392 -31.12 6.62 -18.61
N LEU A 393 -31.28 5.44 -18.03
CA LEU A 393 -31.13 4.17 -18.77
C LEU A 393 -32.22 4.03 -19.85
N LEU A 394 -33.47 4.38 -19.55
CA LEU A 394 -34.57 4.31 -20.51
C LEU A 394 -34.35 5.27 -21.70
N GLU A 395 -33.97 6.52 -21.42
CA GLU A 395 -33.66 7.53 -22.43
C GLU A 395 -32.51 7.08 -23.34
N HIS A 396 -31.41 6.63 -22.74
CA HIS A 396 -30.22 6.20 -23.49
C HIS A 396 -30.45 4.89 -24.25
N ARG A 397 -31.29 3.96 -23.76
CA ARG A 397 -31.68 2.76 -24.50
C ARG A 397 -32.35 3.15 -25.82
N GLN A 398 -33.33 4.06 -25.77
CA GLN A 398 -34.02 4.52 -26.95
C GLN A 398 -33.09 5.25 -27.93
N LYS A 399 -32.21 6.12 -27.41
CA LYS A 399 -31.23 6.84 -28.21
C LYS A 399 -30.23 5.87 -28.88
N PHE A 400 -29.75 4.87 -28.14
CA PHE A 400 -28.79 3.87 -28.64
C PHE A 400 -29.40 3.02 -29.76
N ILE A 401 -30.65 2.51 -29.58
CA ILE A 401 -31.33 1.71 -30.58
C ILE A 401 -31.57 2.54 -31.86
N THR A 402 -31.97 3.81 -31.71
CA THR A 402 -32.19 4.69 -32.85
C THR A 402 -30.92 4.93 -33.65
N GLY A 403 -29.84 5.31 -32.98
CA GLY A 403 -28.52 5.52 -33.64
C GLY A 403 -27.93 4.25 -34.24
N ALA A 404 -28.12 3.10 -33.57
CA ALA A 404 -27.69 1.80 -34.09
C ALA A 404 -28.41 1.42 -35.39
N LYS A 405 -29.70 1.70 -35.48
CA LYS A 405 -30.50 1.50 -36.73
C LYS A 405 -29.98 2.36 -37.87
N GLU A 406 -29.58 3.61 -37.63
CA GLU A 406 -28.97 4.49 -38.63
C GLU A 406 -27.67 3.90 -39.20
N ASN A 407 -26.96 3.10 -38.40
CA ASN A 407 -25.75 2.36 -38.79
C ASN A 407 -26.04 0.91 -39.26
N ASN A 408 -27.27 0.61 -39.64
CA ASN A 408 -27.74 -0.70 -40.13
C ASN A 408 -27.59 -1.85 -39.15
N ILE A 409 -27.59 -1.59 -37.85
CA ILE A 409 -27.51 -2.62 -36.81
C ILE A 409 -28.96 -3.05 -36.46
N PRO A 410 -29.29 -4.36 -36.47
CA PRO A 410 -30.58 -4.88 -36.09
C PRO A 410 -30.99 -4.46 -34.67
N GLU A 411 -32.29 -4.13 -34.50
CA GLU A 411 -32.84 -3.66 -33.22
C GLU A 411 -32.66 -4.67 -32.08
N ASP A 412 -32.80 -5.96 -32.38
CA ASP A 412 -32.62 -7.05 -31.43
C ASP A 412 -31.17 -7.15 -30.95
N ILE A 413 -30.21 -6.95 -31.83
CA ILE A 413 -28.78 -6.89 -31.48
C ILE A 413 -28.48 -5.67 -30.61
N ALA A 414 -29.03 -4.47 -30.99
CA ALA A 414 -28.86 -3.26 -30.19
C ALA A 414 -29.43 -3.42 -28.77
N ASN A 415 -30.63 -4.05 -28.65
CA ASN A 415 -31.21 -4.35 -27.34
C ASN A 415 -30.31 -5.30 -26.52
N GLN A 416 -29.80 -6.40 -27.12
CA GLN A 416 -28.92 -7.35 -26.43
C GLN A 416 -27.64 -6.68 -25.92
N ILE A 417 -27.02 -5.79 -26.71
CA ILE A 417 -25.86 -5.02 -26.29
C ILE A 417 -26.18 -4.15 -25.07
N PHE A 418 -27.33 -3.48 -25.09
CA PHE A 418 -27.77 -2.63 -23.99
C PHE A 418 -28.08 -3.45 -22.71
N ASP A 419 -28.71 -4.62 -22.86
CA ASP A 419 -28.96 -5.56 -21.76
C ASP A 419 -27.64 -6.06 -21.12
N ASP A 420 -26.64 -6.38 -21.96
CA ASP A 420 -25.30 -6.73 -21.49
C ASP A 420 -24.70 -5.58 -20.67
N TRP A 421 -24.90 -4.31 -21.04
CA TRP A 421 -24.42 -3.17 -20.26
C TRP A 421 -25.14 -2.99 -18.93
N GLU A 422 -26.45 -3.20 -18.87
CA GLU A 422 -27.21 -3.14 -17.61
C GLU A 422 -26.75 -4.22 -16.63
N ALA A 423 -26.42 -5.41 -17.14
CA ALA A 423 -25.80 -6.46 -16.34
C ALA A 423 -24.38 -6.08 -15.89
N PHE A 424 -23.59 -5.54 -16.83
CA PHE A 424 -22.20 -5.10 -16.61
C PHE A 424 -22.08 -3.85 -15.73
N ALA A 425 -23.13 -3.04 -15.62
CA ALA A 425 -23.14 -1.78 -14.85
C ALA A 425 -22.58 -1.88 -13.43
N ARG A 426 -22.66 -3.07 -12.84
CA ARG A 426 -22.12 -3.35 -11.51
C ARG A 426 -20.60 -3.49 -11.48
N TYR A 427 -19.97 -3.72 -12.64
CA TYR A 427 -18.64 -4.36 -12.71
C TYR A 427 -17.62 -3.58 -13.54
N GLY A 428 -18.07 -2.65 -14.42
CA GLY A 428 -17.18 -1.90 -15.30
C GLY A 428 -16.06 -1.17 -14.56
N PHE A 429 -14.82 -1.42 -14.96
CA PHE A 429 -13.64 -0.80 -14.36
C PHE A 429 -13.08 0.32 -15.23
N PRO A 430 -12.56 1.40 -14.64
CA PRO A 430 -11.83 2.41 -15.38
C PRO A 430 -10.54 1.84 -15.99
N LYS A 431 -10.40 1.86 -17.32
CA LYS A 431 -9.20 1.36 -17.98
C LYS A 431 -7.96 2.14 -17.55
N GLY A 432 -8.06 3.48 -17.45
CA GLY A 432 -6.94 4.31 -17.00
C GLY A 432 -6.41 3.89 -15.64
N HIS A 433 -7.29 3.66 -14.65
CA HIS A 433 -6.86 3.17 -13.33
C HIS A 433 -6.28 1.75 -13.38
N ALA A 434 -6.83 0.87 -14.22
CA ALA A 434 -6.27 -0.47 -14.40
C ALA A 434 -4.88 -0.43 -15.06
N ALA A 435 -4.68 0.48 -16.01
CA ALA A 435 -3.40 0.69 -16.69
C ALA A 435 -2.33 1.19 -15.72
N ASP A 436 -2.62 2.24 -14.92
CA ASP A 436 -1.70 2.75 -13.90
C ASP A 436 -1.21 1.63 -12.96
N TYR A 437 -2.14 0.83 -12.47
CA TYR A 437 -1.80 -0.27 -11.54
C TYR A 437 -1.16 -1.47 -12.24
N GLY A 438 -1.55 -1.75 -13.48
CA GLY A 438 -0.94 -2.79 -14.30
C GLY A 438 0.52 -2.49 -14.61
N VAL A 439 0.84 -1.25 -14.96
CA VAL A 439 2.21 -0.79 -15.18
C VAL A 439 3.06 -0.98 -13.93
N LEU A 440 2.61 -0.48 -12.77
CA LEU A 440 3.34 -0.66 -11.51
C LEU A 440 3.49 -2.14 -11.12
N ALA A 441 2.47 -2.98 -11.37
CA ALA A 441 2.55 -4.42 -11.12
C ALA A 441 3.64 -5.08 -11.96
N VAL A 442 3.69 -4.78 -13.27
CA VAL A 442 4.73 -5.33 -14.17
C VAL A 442 6.11 -4.79 -13.82
N GLN A 443 6.23 -3.49 -13.49
CA GLN A 443 7.51 -2.88 -13.09
C GLN A 443 8.05 -3.48 -11.79
N THR A 444 7.20 -3.73 -10.79
CA THR A 444 7.62 -4.42 -9.56
C THR A 444 8.01 -5.88 -9.83
N ALA A 445 7.32 -6.56 -10.74
CA ALA A 445 7.68 -7.90 -11.18
C ALA A 445 9.02 -7.91 -11.93
N TYR A 446 9.29 -6.90 -12.77
CA TYR A 446 10.57 -6.72 -13.47
C TYR A 446 11.73 -6.58 -12.48
N LEU A 447 11.61 -5.67 -11.52
CA LEU A 447 12.64 -5.49 -10.50
C LEU A 447 12.89 -6.77 -9.71
N LYS A 448 11.84 -7.51 -9.38
CA LYS A 448 11.97 -8.81 -8.70
C LYS A 448 12.62 -9.88 -9.58
N ALA A 449 12.33 -9.92 -10.88
CA ALA A 449 12.85 -10.92 -11.80
C ALA A 449 14.34 -10.74 -12.09
N HIS A 450 14.78 -9.49 -12.27
CA HIS A 450 16.14 -9.14 -12.68
C HIS A 450 17.07 -8.76 -11.53
N PHE A 451 16.52 -8.19 -10.45
CA PHE A 451 17.26 -7.69 -9.28
C PHE A 451 16.66 -8.24 -7.98
N PRO A 452 16.55 -9.57 -7.85
CA PRO A 452 15.80 -10.18 -6.75
C PRO A 452 16.34 -9.82 -5.36
N VAL A 453 17.65 -9.69 -5.19
CA VAL A 453 18.28 -9.38 -3.90
C VAL A 453 17.98 -7.94 -3.50
N GLU A 454 18.18 -7.00 -4.42
CA GLU A 454 17.93 -5.57 -4.20
C GLU A 454 16.44 -5.31 -3.95
N TYR A 455 15.56 -5.92 -4.75
CA TYR A 455 14.12 -5.78 -4.60
C TYR A 455 13.61 -6.34 -3.26
N MET A 456 14.04 -7.57 -2.91
CA MET A 456 13.62 -8.19 -1.65
C MET A 456 14.19 -7.47 -0.42
N THR A 457 15.40 -6.90 -0.51
CA THR A 457 15.98 -6.08 0.55
C THR A 457 15.16 -4.80 0.78
N ALA A 458 14.80 -4.09 -0.29
CA ALA A 458 13.95 -2.92 -0.21
C ALA A 458 12.55 -3.26 0.34
N LEU A 459 11.96 -4.36 -0.11
CA LEU A 459 10.66 -4.85 0.34
C LEU A 459 10.65 -5.17 1.84
N LEU A 460 11.65 -5.92 2.30
CA LEU A 460 11.81 -6.27 3.72
C LEU A 460 12.04 -5.03 4.58
N SER A 461 12.84 -4.06 4.10
CA SER A 461 13.11 -2.81 4.81
C SER A 461 11.86 -1.95 4.98
N VAL A 462 11.03 -1.82 3.96
CA VAL A 462 9.79 -1.02 4.04
C VAL A 462 8.75 -1.68 4.95
N TYR A 463 8.71 -3.01 5.01
CA TYR A 463 7.76 -3.74 5.84
C TYR A 463 8.36 -4.29 7.15
N GLN A 464 9.51 -3.79 7.59
CA GLN A 464 10.22 -4.33 8.76
C GLN A 464 9.40 -4.31 10.06
N ASP A 465 8.44 -3.41 10.19
CA ASP A 465 7.53 -3.32 11.34
C ASP A 465 6.35 -4.30 11.27
N ASP A 466 6.10 -4.94 10.11
CA ASP A 466 5.05 -5.92 9.90
C ASP A 466 5.62 -7.34 9.91
N THR A 467 5.61 -7.98 11.08
CA THR A 467 6.21 -9.29 11.27
C THR A 467 5.60 -10.39 10.40
N ASP A 468 4.32 -10.30 10.03
CA ASP A 468 3.65 -11.29 9.18
C ASP A 468 4.14 -11.17 7.73
N LYS A 469 4.30 -9.94 7.24
CA LYS A 469 4.88 -9.68 5.92
C LYS A 469 6.36 -10.04 5.87
N VAL A 470 7.14 -9.67 6.88
CA VAL A 470 8.56 -10.06 6.97
C VAL A 470 8.69 -11.59 6.89
N ALA A 471 7.87 -12.34 7.63
CA ALA A 471 7.90 -13.81 7.59
C ALA A 471 7.58 -14.36 6.18
N LEU A 472 6.55 -13.79 5.53
CA LEU A 472 6.16 -14.15 4.17
C LEU A 472 7.32 -13.92 3.17
N TYR A 473 7.94 -12.74 3.22
CA TYR A 473 8.98 -12.35 2.26
C TYR A 473 10.31 -13.07 2.53
N VAL A 474 10.65 -13.36 3.78
CA VAL A 474 11.81 -14.20 4.11
C VAL A 474 11.62 -15.64 3.59
N ALA A 475 10.41 -16.19 3.69
CA ALA A 475 10.11 -17.50 3.10
C ALA A 475 10.25 -17.47 1.57
N ASP A 476 9.85 -16.38 0.93
CA ASP A 476 10.00 -16.19 -0.52
C ASP A 476 11.48 -16.03 -0.93
N CYS A 477 12.29 -15.27 -0.17
CA CYS A 477 13.74 -15.18 -0.37
C CYS A 477 14.39 -16.56 -0.36
N ARG A 478 14.08 -17.40 0.63
CA ARG A 478 14.60 -18.77 0.72
C ARG A 478 14.20 -19.62 -0.48
N ARG A 479 12.95 -19.50 -0.95
CA ARG A 479 12.47 -20.18 -2.15
C ARG A 479 13.23 -19.74 -3.41
N MET A 480 13.63 -18.48 -3.48
CA MET A 480 14.45 -17.91 -4.56
C MET A 480 15.95 -18.21 -4.42
N GLY A 481 16.36 -18.93 -3.38
CA GLY A 481 17.78 -19.24 -3.11
C GLY A 481 18.55 -18.08 -2.50
N ILE A 482 17.88 -17.05 -1.99
CA ILE A 482 18.49 -15.91 -1.31
C ILE A 482 18.58 -16.22 0.18
N ASP A 483 19.81 -16.24 0.72
CA ASP A 483 20.02 -16.43 2.16
C ASP A 483 19.64 -15.18 2.94
N VAL A 484 18.94 -15.37 4.06
CA VAL A 484 18.55 -14.28 4.97
C VAL A 484 19.18 -14.52 6.33
N LYS A 485 20.16 -13.70 6.66
CA LYS A 485 21.01 -13.84 7.86
C LYS A 485 20.42 -13.10 9.05
N PRO A 486 20.60 -13.62 10.30
CA PRO A 486 20.13 -12.96 11.50
C PRO A 486 20.79 -11.59 11.72
N PRO A 487 20.22 -10.71 12.58
CA PRO A 487 20.85 -9.44 12.90
C PRO A 487 22.24 -9.63 13.50
N ASN A 488 23.16 -8.70 13.21
CA ASN A 488 24.53 -8.71 13.72
C ASN A 488 25.00 -7.29 14.03
N ILE A 489 25.54 -7.07 15.22
CA ILE A 489 25.94 -5.74 15.69
C ILE A 489 27.01 -5.08 14.80
N ASN A 490 27.86 -5.89 14.16
CA ASN A 490 28.93 -5.42 13.28
C ASN A 490 28.54 -5.31 11.80
N ALA A 491 27.42 -5.89 11.38
CA ALA A 491 27.05 -5.97 9.97
C ALA A 491 25.71 -5.29 9.65
N SER A 492 24.72 -5.36 10.56
CA SER A 492 23.38 -4.83 10.33
C SER A 492 23.34 -3.30 10.34
N GLY A 493 22.55 -2.71 9.44
CA GLY A 493 22.09 -1.33 9.51
C GLY A 493 20.81 -1.17 10.32
N TRP A 494 20.15 -0.02 10.18
CA TRP A 494 18.78 0.17 10.63
C TRP A 494 17.82 -0.72 9.83
N ASP A 495 17.87 -0.57 8.51
CA ASP A 495 17.11 -1.37 7.54
C ASP A 495 17.85 -2.70 7.26
N PHE A 496 17.17 -3.58 6.50
CA PHE A 496 17.84 -4.75 5.92
C PHE A 496 18.96 -4.30 4.98
N THR A 497 20.05 -5.05 4.94
CA THR A 497 21.24 -4.74 4.13
C THR A 497 21.67 -5.93 3.30
N ILE A 498 22.36 -5.67 2.19
CA ILE A 498 22.90 -6.72 1.33
C ILE A 498 24.34 -7.01 1.76
N GLU A 499 24.66 -8.29 1.94
CA GLU A 499 26.03 -8.76 2.14
C GLU A 499 26.48 -9.54 0.90
N ASP A 500 27.55 -9.07 0.25
CA ASP A 500 28.17 -9.80 -0.84
C ASP A 500 29.00 -10.95 -0.30
N GLY A 501 28.70 -12.15 -0.77
CA GLY A 501 29.43 -13.37 -0.44
C GLY A 501 30.50 -13.71 -1.48
N PRO A 502 31.32 -14.75 -1.24
CA PRO A 502 32.22 -15.29 -2.26
C PRO A 502 31.41 -15.68 -3.51
N GLU A 503 31.98 -15.46 -4.68
CA GLU A 503 31.37 -15.79 -5.99
C GLU A 503 30.06 -15.05 -6.34
N ARG A 504 29.85 -13.83 -5.77
CA ARG A 504 28.62 -12.99 -5.95
C ARG A 504 27.32 -13.58 -5.40
N ALA A 505 27.37 -14.62 -4.57
CA ALA A 505 26.20 -15.06 -3.83
C ALA A 505 25.88 -14.01 -2.75
N ALA A 506 24.93 -13.10 -3.05
CA ALA A 506 24.51 -12.07 -2.11
C ALA A 506 23.48 -12.63 -1.12
N ALA A 507 23.62 -12.27 0.14
CA ALA A 507 22.67 -12.57 1.21
C ALA A 507 22.03 -11.28 1.73
N ILE A 508 20.84 -11.40 2.31
CA ILE A 508 20.15 -10.29 2.96
C ILE A 508 20.38 -10.42 4.48
N ARG A 509 20.86 -9.35 5.11
CA ARG A 509 21.07 -9.28 6.57
C ARG A 509 19.88 -8.54 7.21
N PHE A 510 19.34 -9.11 8.29
CA PHE A 510 18.32 -8.44 9.11
C PHE A 510 18.82 -7.10 9.65
N GLY A 511 17.99 -6.07 9.53
CA GLY A 511 18.21 -4.77 10.16
C GLY A 511 18.03 -4.83 11.67
N LEU A 512 18.74 -3.98 12.41
CA LEU A 512 18.56 -3.86 13.87
C LEU A 512 17.19 -3.25 14.21
N GLY A 513 16.63 -2.40 13.32
CA GLY A 513 15.31 -1.79 13.46
C GLY A 513 14.14 -2.79 13.38
N ALA A 514 14.35 -3.94 12.74
CA ALA A 514 13.35 -5.01 12.67
C ALA A 514 13.18 -5.79 13.99
N VAL A 515 14.05 -5.56 14.99
CA VAL A 515 13.98 -6.21 16.30
C VAL A 515 13.02 -5.45 17.21
N LYS A 516 12.01 -6.12 17.73
CA LYS A 516 11.04 -5.50 18.67
C LYS A 516 11.74 -4.85 19.86
N ASN A 517 11.26 -3.68 20.25
CA ASN A 517 11.78 -2.84 21.34
C ASN A 517 13.17 -2.22 21.05
N VAL A 518 13.64 -2.25 19.81
CA VAL A 518 14.84 -1.58 19.36
C VAL A 518 14.42 -0.42 18.47
N GLY A 519 14.51 0.82 18.98
CA GLY A 519 14.13 2.03 18.25
C GLY A 519 15.32 2.70 17.56
N HIS A 520 15.08 3.82 16.88
CA HIS A 520 16.11 4.59 16.17
C HIS A 520 17.26 5.02 17.08
N GLY A 521 16.99 5.63 18.24
CA GLY A 521 18.04 6.11 19.16
C GLY A 521 19.08 5.04 19.53
N PRO A 522 18.66 3.86 20.03
CA PRO A 522 19.55 2.71 20.23
C PRO A 522 20.40 2.34 19.02
N VAL A 523 19.80 2.25 17.84
CA VAL A 523 20.51 1.84 16.62
C VAL A 523 21.47 2.93 16.17
N ASP A 524 21.07 4.19 16.20
CA ASP A 524 21.94 5.32 15.82
C ASP A 524 23.19 5.40 16.71
N ALA A 525 23.05 5.16 18.02
CA ALA A 525 24.17 5.10 18.94
C ALA A 525 25.17 3.99 18.57
N ILE A 526 24.65 2.81 18.18
CA ILE A 526 25.46 1.67 17.72
C ILE A 526 26.15 1.98 16.39
N LEU A 527 25.40 2.49 15.40
CA LEU A 527 25.93 2.78 14.06
C LEU A 527 26.98 3.90 14.10
N THR A 528 26.75 4.94 14.90
CA THR A 528 27.71 6.04 15.10
C THR A 528 29.01 5.51 15.70
N ALA A 529 28.93 4.69 16.74
CA ALA A 529 30.12 4.10 17.35
C ALA A 529 30.86 3.14 16.39
N ARG A 530 30.15 2.46 15.50
CA ARG A 530 30.71 1.54 14.51
C ARG A 530 31.34 2.26 13.31
N ALA A 531 31.11 3.54 13.11
CA ALA A 531 31.65 4.30 11.99
C ALA A 531 33.22 4.25 11.96
N ASP A 532 33.85 4.13 13.11
CA ASP A 532 35.31 3.98 13.24
C ASP A 532 35.80 2.52 13.03
N GLY A 533 34.94 1.63 12.58
CA GLY A 533 35.22 0.22 12.31
C GLY A 533 34.39 -0.74 13.18
N PRO A 534 34.40 -2.04 12.84
CA PRO A 534 33.68 -3.06 13.60
C PRO A 534 34.19 -3.17 15.04
N PHE A 535 33.30 -3.56 15.94
CA PHE A 535 33.69 -3.84 17.33
C PHE A 535 34.48 -5.15 17.39
N SER A 536 35.64 -5.11 18.06
CA SER A 536 36.53 -6.26 18.16
C SER A 536 36.05 -7.30 19.17
N ASP A 537 35.49 -6.84 20.28
CA ASP A 537 34.99 -7.64 21.39
C ASP A 537 33.94 -6.88 22.20
N ILE A 538 33.44 -7.48 23.27
CA ILE A 538 32.43 -6.92 24.14
C ILE A 538 32.90 -5.69 24.91
N ASP A 539 34.19 -5.63 25.25
CA ASP A 539 34.81 -4.49 25.92
C ASP A 539 34.88 -3.29 24.99
N ASP A 540 35.33 -3.48 23.75
CA ASP A 540 35.37 -2.45 22.72
C ASP A 540 33.97 -1.90 22.44
N PHE A 541 32.97 -2.79 22.34
CA PHE A 541 31.58 -2.39 22.19
C PHE A 541 31.09 -1.52 23.35
N ALA A 542 31.33 -1.91 24.61
CA ALA A 542 30.85 -1.18 25.77
C ALA A 542 31.56 0.18 25.97
N HIS A 543 32.79 0.34 25.47
CA HIS A 543 33.56 1.59 25.57
C HIS A 543 33.30 2.54 24.38
N ARG A 544 32.92 2.03 23.21
CA ARG A 544 32.65 2.87 22.01
C ARG A 544 31.18 3.22 21.87
N ALA A 545 30.28 2.28 22.16
CA ALA A 545 28.84 2.54 22.11
C ALA A 545 28.32 3.01 23.48
N ASP A 546 27.66 4.18 23.54
CA ASP A 546 27.02 4.65 24.77
C ASP A 546 25.79 3.82 25.11
N LEU A 547 25.95 2.79 25.93
CA LEU A 547 24.87 1.88 26.29
C LEU A 547 23.77 2.53 27.12
N ARG A 548 23.93 3.77 27.61
CA ARG A 548 22.85 4.57 28.22
C ARG A 548 21.84 4.98 27.15
N GLN A 549 22.33 5.31 25.94
CA GLN A 549 21.48 5.66 24.79
C GLN A 549 20.85 4.41 24.14
N VAL A 550 21.61 3.30 24.08
CA VAL A 550 21.08 2.01 23.61
C VAL A 550 19.94 1.53 24.53
N GLY A 551 20.11 1.67 25.82
CA GLY A 551 19.15 1.24 26.83
C GLY A 551 19.15 -0.28 27.09
N LYS A 552 18.96 -0.64 28.35
CA LYS A 552 19.02 -2.04 28.83
C LYS A 552 18.06 -2.98 28.06
N ARG A 553 16.83 -2.51 27.79
CA ARG A 553 15.79 -3.33 27.12
C ARG A 553 16.13 -3.62 25.66
N ALA A 554 16.63 -2.63 24.91
CA ALA A 554 17.05 -2.83 23.53
C ALA A 554 18.26 -3.76 23.45
N LEU A 555 19.26 -3.55 24.33
CA LEU A 555 20.43 -4.41 24.40
C LEU A 555 20.06 -5.86 24.74
N GLU A 556 19.17 -6.09 25.70
CA GLU A 556 18.63 -7.43 26.02
C GLU A 556 17.97 -8.09 24.79
N CYS A 557 17.13 -7.35 24.04
CA CYS A 557 16.49 -7.86 22.83
C CYS A 557 17.53 -8.20 21.75
N LEU A 558 18.54 -7.37 21.54
CA LEU A 558 19.63 -7.61 20.58
C LEU A 558 20.46 -8.86 20.95
N ILE A 559 20.73 -9.07 22.24
CA ILE A 559 21.42 -10.30 22.72
C ILE A 559 20.54 -11.53 22.43
N ARG A 560 19.27 -11.48 22.77
CA ARG A 560 18.35 -12.63 22.59
C ARG A 560 18.20 -13.05 21.13
N VAL A 561 18.21 -12.11 20.19
CA VAL A 561 18.15 -12.43 18.75
C VAL A 561 19.50 -12.81 18.14
N GLY A 562 20.57 -12.81 18.93
CA GLY A 562 21.89 -13.23 18.50
C GLY A 562 22.72 -12.15 17.82
N ALA A 563 22.32 -10.89 17.90
CA ALA A 563 23.07 -9.79 17.27
C ALA A 563 24.49 -9.63 17.83
N LEU A 564 24.78 -10.14 19.03
CA LEU A 564 26.07 -10.09 19.71
C LEU A 564 26.76 -11.48 19.83
N ASP A 565 26.27 -12.51 19.11
CA ASP A 565 26.81 -13.89 19.21
C ASP A 565 28.32 -13.99 18.91
N ASN A 566 28.90 -13.01 18.17
CA ASN A 566 30.34 -12.91 17.91
C ASN A 566 31.17 -12.63 19.18
N PHE A 567 30.54 -12.10 20.24
CA PHE A 567 31.26 -11.70 21.46
C PHE A 567 31.13 -12.71 22.61
N GLY A 568 30.18 -13.63 22.52
CA GLY A 568 29.97 -14.65 23.53
C GLY A 568 28.59 -15.31 23.45
N SER A 569 28.34 -16.31 24.27
CA SER A 569 27.07 -16.99 24.31
C SER A 569 25.95 -16.07 24.85
N ARG A 570 24.75 -16.19 24.29
CA ARG A 570 23.60 -15.36 24.71
C ARG A 570 23.33 -15.41 26.23
N PRO A 571 23.41 -16.58 26.93
CA PRO A 571 23.28 -16.61 28.39
C PRO A 571 24.34 -15.82 29.13
N ALA A 572 25.60 -15.91 28.69
CA ALA A 572 26.70 -15.19 29.32
C ALA A 572 26.54 -13.68 29.16
N LEU A 573 26.17 -13.23 27.96
CA LEU A 573 25.88 -11.83 27.68
C LEU A 573 24.69 -11.29 28.46
N LEU A 574 23.60 -12.08 28.60
CA LEU A 574 22.43 -11.71 29.40
C LEU A 574 22.77 -11.59 30.89
N GLN A 575 23.61 -12.49 31.42
CA GLN A 575 24.06 -12.42 32.82
C GLN A 575 25.00 -11.23 33.06
N ALA A 576 25.81 -10.86 32.09
CA ALA A 576 26.72 -9.70 32.16
C ALA A 576 26.02 -8.34 31.84
N LEU A 577 24.74 -8.32 31.52
CA LEU A 577 24.01 -7.15 31.01
C LEU A 577 24.09 -5.92 31.93
N ASP A 578 23.96 -6.11 33.26
CA ASP A 578 24.07 -5.05 34.26
C ASP A 578 25.49 -4.52 34.38
N GLN A 579 26.49 -5.41 34.31
CA GLN A 579 27.89 -5.02 34.30
C GLN A 579 28.25 -4.22 33.04
N LEU A 580 27.79 -4.67 31.84
CA LEU A 580 27.97 -3.97 30.57
C LEU A 580 27.46 -2.54 30.62
N THR A 581 26.20 -2.38 31.05
CA THR A 581 25.58 -1.06 31.14
C THR A 581 26.23 -0.16 32.18
N SER A 582 26.69 -0.70 33.30
CA SER A 582 27.37 0.04 34.38
C SER A 582 28.75 0.54 33.95
N ILE A 583 29.55 -0.31 33.31
CA ILE A 583 30.91 0.04 32.82
C ILE A 583 30.78 1.12 31.73
N SER A 584 29.92 0.93 30.75
CA SER A 584 29.70 1.93 29.70
C SER A 584 29.25 3.27 30.30
N ALA A 585 28.29 3.26 31.24
CA ALA A 585 27.80 4.47 31.87
C ALA A 585 28.90 5.21 32.66
N SER A 586 29.77 4.47 33.35
CA SER A 586 30.91 5.04 34.09
C SER A 586 31.92 5.68 33.12
N HIS A 587 32.24 4.96 32.03
CA HIS A 587 33.15 5.45 31.00
C HIS A 587 32.67 6.75 30.35
N PHE A 588 31.42 6.81 29.87
CA PHE A 588 30.89 7.99 29.20
C PHE A 588 30.65 9.17 30.13
N ARG A 589 30.30 8.93 31.41
CA ARG A 589 30.26 10.00 32.42
C ARG A 589 31.61 10.61 32.66
N ALA A 590 32.66 9.78 32.74
CA ALA A 590 34.03 10.27 32.91
C ALA A 590 34.49 11.15 31.75
N LEU A 591 34.12 10.76 30.51
CA LEU A 591 34.39 11.57 29.31
C LEU A 591 33.64 12.91 29.32
N GLU A 592 32.36 12.93 29.72
CA GLU A 592 31.52 14.16 29.79
C GLU A 592 32.08 15.19 30.81
N ILE A 593 32.63 14.73 31.92
CA ILE A 593 33.20 15.59 32.99
C ILE A 593 34.63 16.02 32.65
N GLY A 594 35.21 15.53 31.56
CA GLY A 594 36.61 15.78 31.20
C GLY A 594 37.60 15.14 32.18
N GLN A 595 37.14 14.19 32.98
CA GLN A 595 37.97 13.41 33.91
C GLN A 595 38.78 12.41 33.11
N MET A 596 39.93 12.85 32.58
CA MET A 596 40.95 11.89 32.15
C MET A 596 41.35 11.06 33.39
N SER A 597 41.34 9.73 33.25
CA SER A 597 41.84 8.83 34.28
C SER A 597 43.17 9.38 34.83
N LEU A 598 43.25 9.58 36.16
CA LEU A 598 44.44 10.13 36.85
C LEU A 598 45.71 9.27 36.55
N PHE A 599 45.53 8.13 35.93
CA PHE A 599 46.54 7.14 35.64
C PHE A 599 46.80 6.88 34.15
N GLY A 600 46.20 7.62 33.22
CA GLY A 600 46.42 7.53 31.78
C GLY A 600 46.31 6.09 31.21
N LYS A 601 46.56 5.94 29.91
CA LYS A 601 46.61 4.62 29.23
C LYS A 601 47.66 3.62 29.81
N GLN A 602 48.49 4.05 30.79
CA GLN A 602 49.57 3.24 31.34
C GLN A 602 49.25 2.57 32.69
N SER A 603 48.13 2.85 33.34
CA SER A 603 47.82 2.29 34.68
C SER A 603 47.21 0.88 34.68
N GLY A 604 46.85 0.32 33.52
CA GLY A 604 46.48 -1.10 33.42
C GLY A 604 45.17 -1.53 34.10
N VAL A 605 44.44 -0.63 34.76
CA VAL A 605 43.16 -0.92 35.39
C VAL A 605 42.03 -0.41 34.47
N ILE A 606 41.87 -1.03 33.32
CA ILE A 606 40.61 -1.01 32.59
C ILE A 606 39.76 -2.08 33.26
N GLU A 607 38.58 -1.70 33.80
CA GLU A 607 37.59 -2.70 34.22
C GLU A 607 37.24 -3.55 33.01
N LYS A 608 37.87 -4.71 32.91
CA LYS A 608 37.66 -5.64 31.81
C LYS A 608 36.39 -6.43 32.06
N ILE A 609 35.54 -6.50 31.08
CA ILE A 609 34.31 -7.30 31.13
C ILE A 609 34.70 -8.76 30.99
N THR A 610 34.50 -9.52 32.09
CA THR A 610 34.72 -10.96 32.06
C THR A 610 33.35 -11.62 31.94
N LEU A 611 33.08 -12.23 30.79
CA LEU A 611 31.86 -13.00 30.61
C LEU A 611 31.90 -14.25 31.51
N PRO A 612 30.82 -14.56 32.24
CA PRO A 612 30.76 -15.74 33.08
C PRO A 612 30.85 -17.02 32.23
N GLU A 613 31.61 -18.00 32.71
CA GLU A 613 31.57 -19.35 32.15
C GLU A 613 30.25 -20.01 32.53
N ILE A 614 29.35 -20.13 31.56
CA ILE A 614 28.05 -20.77 31.78
C ILE A 614 28.09 -22.17 31.18
N SER A 615 27.97 -23.17 32.04
CA SER A 615 27.93 -24.58 31.64
C SER A 615 26.60 -25.02 31.05
N ALA A 616 25.53 -24.22 31.20
CA ALA A 616 24.20 -24.50 30.67
C ALA A 616 24.00 -23.71 29.37
N GLU A 617 24.07 -24.37 28.23
CA GLU A 617 23.56 -23.81 26.97
C GLU A 617 22.06 -23.57 27.04
N VAL A 618 21.59 -22.43 26.55
CA VAL A 618 20.15 -22.22 26.30
C VAL A 618 19.71 -23.25 25.28
N GLY A 619 18.68 -23.99 25.60
CA GLY A 619 18.17 -25.00 24.70
C GLY A 619 17.77 -24.37 23.35
N ARG A 620 18.11 -25.03 22.23
CA ARG A 620 17.78 -24.59 20.86
C ARG A 620 16.35 -24.08 20.72
N ARG A 621 15.39 -24.76 21.37
CA ARG A 621 13.97 -24.38 21.36
C ARG A 621 13.72 -23.00 22.00
N GLU A 622 14.44 -22.67 23.05
CA GLU A 622 14.31 -21.38 23.73
C GLU A 622 14.90 -20.24 22.90
N GLN A 623 16.06 -20.45 22.27
CA GLN A 623 16.65 -19.47 21.33
C GLN A 623 15.70 -19.18 20.16
N LEU A 624 15.10 -20.21 19.56
CA LEU A 624 14.12 -20.06 18.50
C LEU A 624 12.84 -19.36 18.97
N ASN A 625 12.41 -19.58 20.23
CA ASN A 625 11.28 -18.84 20.80
C ASN A 625 11.60 -17.34 20.93
N TRP A 626 12.81 -16.97 21.34
CA TRP A 626 13.24 -15.57 21.39
C TRP A 626 13.24 -14.92 20.01
N GLU A 627 13.73 -15.59 18.97
CA GLU A 627 13.65 -15.10 17.61
C GLU A 627 12.20 -14.88 17.19
N ARG A 628 11.32 -15.86 17.38
CA ARG A 628 9.90 -15.73 17.07
C ARG A 628 9.20 -14.60 17.82
N GLU A 629 9.54 -14.38 19.10
CA GLU A 629 8.97 -13.31 19.92
C GLU A 629 9.43 -11.92 19.45
N LEU A 630 10.71 -11.77 19.13
CA LEU A 630 11.36 -10.49 18.90
C LEU A 630 11.47 -10.10 17.42
N ILE A 631 11.51 -11.07 16.51
CA ILE A 631 11.62 -10.86 15.05
C ILE A 631 10.34 -11.34 14.32
N GLY A 632 9.52 -12.18 14.98
CA GLY A 632 8.29 -12.73 14.42
C GLY A 632 8.46 -14.05 13.66
N LEU A 633 9.69 -14.48 13.41
CA LEU A 633 10.00 -15.71 12.66
C LEU A 633 11.26 -16.39 13.18
N TYR A 634 11.50 -17.62 12.71
CA TYR A 634 12.73 -18.38 12.98
C TYR A 634 13.76 -18.05 11.91
N VAL A 635 14.87 -17.41 12.27
CA VAL A 635 15.91 -16.98 11.33
C VAL A 635 17.11 -17.94 11.34
N SER A 636 17.62 -18.28 12.52
CA SER A 636 18.83 -19.11 12.63
C SER A 636 18.57 -20.58 12.25
N ASP A 637 17.39 -21.11 12.55
CA ASP A 637 17.00 -22.50 12.29
C ASP A 637 15.47 -22.66 12.39
N HIS A 638 14.95 -23.85 12.15
CA HIS A 638 13.50 -24.14 12.28
C HIS A 638 13.25 -25.25 13.30
N PRO A 639 12.21 -25.15 14.16
CA PRO A 639 11.90 -26.19 15.15
C PRO A 639 11.71 -27.59 14.56
N LEU A 640 11.28 -27.68 13.30
CA LEU A 640 11.06 -28.93 12.59
C LEU A 640 12.30 -29.47 11.88
N THR A 641 13.42 -28.72 11.82
CA THR A 641 14.63 -29.19 11.12
C THR A 641 15.10 -30.58 11.56
N PRO A 642 15.03 -30.96 12.86
CA PRO A 642 15.44 -32.32 13.29
C PRO A 642 14.55 -33.45 12.78
N VAL A 643 13.32 -33.14 12.34
CA VAL A 643 12.32 -34.11 11.87
C VAL A 643 11.95 -33.92 10.40
N LEU A 644 12.67 -33.04 9.69
CA LEU A 644 12.39 -32.72 8.28
C LEU A 644 12.51 -33.95 7.38
N ASP A 645 13.52 -34.79 7.59
CA ASP A 645 13.70 -36.03 6.81
C ASP A 645 12.58 -37.02 7.04
N LEU A 646 12.08 -37.12 8.26
CA LEU A 646 10.94 -37.96 8.61
C LEU A 646 9.63 -37.42 8.01
N LEU A 647 9.45 -36.09 8.03
CA LEU A 647 8.29 -35.43 7.42
C LEU A 647 8.29 -35.59 5.91
N ASN A 648 9.44 -35.44 5.25
CA ASN A 648 9.56 -35.62 3.79
C ASN A 648 9.29 -37.07 3.35
N GLN A 649 9.50 -38.05 4.24
CA GLN A 649 9.17 -39.47 3.98
C GLN A 649 7.70 -39.80 4.24
N THR A 650 6.99 -38.98 5.01
CA THR A 650 5.60 -39.26 5.42
C THR A 650 4.55 -38.42 4.70
N VAL A 651 4.95 -37.28 4.11
CA VAL A 651 4.08 -36.37 3.35
C VAL A 651 4.48 -36.43 1.89
N THR A 652 4.07 -37.53 1.23
CA THR A 652 4.11 -37.67 -0.23
C THR A 652 2.73 -37.49 -0.81
#